data_28c78d681f2c8e01ec89833055d221b9
#
_entry.id   28c78d681f2c8e01ec89833055d221b9
#
_cell.length_a   1.000
_cell.length_b   1.000
_cell.length_c   1.000
_cell.angle_alpha   90.00
_cell.angle_beta   90.00
_cell.angle_gamma   90.00
#
_symmetry.space_group_name_H-M   'P 1'
#
loop_
_entity.id
_entity.type
_entity.pdbx_description
1 polymer ?
#
loop_
_entity_poly.entity_id
_entity_poly.type
_entity_poly.pdbx_seq_one_letter_code
_entity_poly.pdbx_strand_id
1 'polypeptide(L)'
;MATLTPNSRERKLSKLEGIKERSAFLREPVATEILEDTTHFSEAGIQILKFHGSYQQDNRDNRVKGQEKDYQMMIRTRNPGGFIPPQLYLTLDRLASDYGNETLRVTTRQGFQLHGILKKNLKATIGAIVRNLGSTLGACGDLNRNVMAPPAPFKNRPEYAAAWDYADRIADLLTPQSGAYYEIWLDGEKAISGEEDPEVKAARQRNGNGTLFKDKEEPIYGEHYMPRKFKSCVTVPGDNSVDLYSQDLALVLVSNEQGEVQGFNILAGGGLARTHNKEETFPRLADEIGYVDKADIYDLVKALVATQRDYGDRHNRRHARLKYLLHDWGVEKFRSTVEGYFGKSLQPYQPLPQWRYEDYLGWHEQGDGKLFLGLWVQNGRIADYGDWKLRSALRRIVETLDLPMRLTPHQNVLLYDIDPSQRETINGILREAGVQSLEGLDSLKRLSMACPALPTCGLAIAESERAIPDILDRIRKLLVRVGLRKEEFVIRMTGCPNGCARPYIAELGFVGRAPNVYQMWLGADPHQTRLAQVYRDRVAADEIEQVLEPLLVYFKQERKPSERFGDFCDRIGMEGLQQFSDSYDPSTLKPKRQERHRIRIYDEVYDRLKEESLRSGKPMLDLASEALNAYLTENRQDT
;
A
#
# COMPACT_ATOMS: atom_id res chain seq x y z
N MET A 1 -38.91 2.85 -11.79
CA MET A 1 -39.11 1.86 -10.70
C MET A 1 -38.62 0.52 -11.22
N ALA A 2 -37.39 0.13 -10.89
CA ALA A 2 -36.89 -1.20 -11.26
C ALA A 2 -37.52 -2.21 -10.28
N THR A 3 -38.30 -3.13 -10.82
CA THR A 3 -38.87 -4.27 -10.10
C THR A 3 -37.73 -5.14 -9.61
N LEU A 4 -37.49 -5.15 -8.30
CA LEU A 4 -36.64 -6.12 -7.63
C LEU A 4 -37.10 -7.53 -7.99
N THR A 5 -36.21 -8.38 -8.45
CA THR A 5 -36.52 -9.80 -8.71
C THR A 5 -37.07 -10.47 -7.43
N PRO A 6 -38.06 -11.35 -7.52
CA PRO A 6 -38.79 -11.92 -6.36
C PRO A 6 -37.94 -12.62 -5.32
N ASN A 7 -36.68 -12.98 -5.64
CA ASN A 7 -35.78 -13.72 -4.75
C ASN A 7 -34.97 -12.86 -3.78
N SER A 8 -35.04 -11.53 -3.84
CA SER A 8 -34.29 -10.64 -2.93
C SER A 8 -35.01 -10.32 -1.63
N ARG A 9 -36.31 -10.62 -1.52
CA ARG A 9 -37.13 -10.26 -0.35
C ARG A 9 -37.00 -11.18 0.87
N GLU A 10 -36.43 -12.37 0.73
CA GLU A 10 -36.35 -13.34 1.86
C GLU A 10 -34.96 -13.43 2.52
N ARG A 11 -33.91 -12.85 1.94
CA ARG A 11 -32.57 -12.92 2.55
C ARG A 11 -32.40 -11.82 3.59
N LYS A 12 -32.07 -12.21 4.83
CA LYS A 12 -31.78 -11.29 5.93
C LYS A 12 -30.52 -10.46 5.62
N LEU A 13 -30.59 -9.15 5.79
CA LEU A 13 -29.43 -8.24 5.70
C LEU A 13 -28.31 -8.66 6.67
N SER A 14 -27.08 -8.38 6.33
CA SER A 14 -25.94 -8.63 7.22
C SER A 14 -26.08 -7.79 8.50
N LYS A 15 -25.60 -8.31 9.64
CA LYS A 15 -25.63 -7.62 10.94
C LYS A 15 -25.11 -6.19 10.87
N LEU A 16 -24.11 -5.94 10.01
CA LEU A 16 -23.50 -4.62 9.88
C LEU A 16 -24.44 -3.59 9.23
N GLU A 17 -25.33 -4.00 8.33
CA GLU A 17 -26.30 -3.06 7.73
C GLU A 17 -27.22 -2.46 8.83
N GLY A 18 -27.71 -3.29 9.75
CA GLY A 18 -28.48 -2.81 10.89
C GLY A 18 -27.69 -1.98 11.91
N ILE A 19 -26.36 -2.17 12.02
CA ILE A 19 -25.50 -1.29 12.83
C ILE A 19 -25.39 0.08 12.17
N LYS A 20 -25.16 0.14 10.86
CA LYS A 20 -25.07 1.41 10.10
C LYS A 20 -26.37 2.20 10.19
N GLU A 21 -27.50 1.55 9.98
CA GLU A 21 -28.84 2.16 10.06
C GLU A 21 -29.09 2.83 11.40
N ARG A 22 -28.73 2.15 12.49
CA ARG A 22 -28.90 2.70 13.85
C ARG A 22 -27.80 3.66 14.29
N SER A 23 -26.83 3.95 13.45
CA SER A 23 -25.69 4.78 13.81
C SER A 23 -25.97 6.28 13.81
N ALA A 24 -27.18 6.72 13.44
CA ALA A 24 -27.49 8.13 13.25
C ALA A 24 -26.42 8.84 12.41
N PHE A 25 -26.17 8.31 11.20
CA PHE A 25 -25.13 8.81 10.27
C PHE A 25 -23.73 8.87 10.87
N LEU A 26 -23.29 7.77 11.48
CA LEU A 26 -21.96 7.54 12.06
C LEU A 26 -21.74 8.19 13.45
N ARG A 27 -22.76 8.74 14.12
CA ARG A 27 -22.64 9.26 15.49
C ARG A 27 -22.55 8.16 16.52
N GLU A 28 -23.57 7.29 16.50
CA GLU A 28 -23.75 6.31 17.55
C GLU A 28 -23.27 4.89 17.15
N PRO A 29 -22.76 4.13 18.08
CA PRO A 29 -22.59 4.45 19.51
C PRO A 29 -21.28 5.15 19.86
N VAL A 30 -20.47 5.58 18.88
CA VAL A 30 -19.14 6.16 19.12
C VAL A 30 -19.21 7.42 19.97
N ALA A 31 -20.19 8.31 19.72
CA ALA A 31 -20.37 9.54 20.47
C ALA A 31 -20.63 9.29 21.98
N THR A 32 -21.38 8.25 22.29
CA THR A 32 -21.66 7.84 23.67
C THR A 32 -20.47 7.10 24.26
N GLU A 33 -19.99 6.05 23.59
CA GLU A 33 -18.96 5.16 24.14
C GLU A 33 -17.59 5.84 24.32
N ILE A 34 -17.26 6.90 23.57
CA ILE A 34 -15.99 7.63 23.74
C ILE A 34 -15.90 8.35 25.10
N LEU A 35 -17.04 8.63 25.72
CA LEU A 35 -17.13 9.29 27.03
C LEU A 35 -17.09 8.30 28.21
N GLU A 36 -17.25 7.01 27.93
CA GLU A 36 -17.23 5.97 28.96
C GLU A 36 -15.79 5.65 29.39
N ASP A 37 -15.59 5.46 30.70
CA ASP A 37 -14.31 5.02 31.27
C ASP A 37 -14.10 3.50 31.07
N THR A 38 -13.95 3.09 29.82
CA THR A 38 -13.65 1.72 29.40
C THR A 38 -12.44 1.70 28.50
N THR A 39 -11.72 0.56 28.44
CA THR A 39 -10.52 0.38 27.60
C THR A 39 -10.84 0.13 26.14
N HIS A 40 -12.08 -0.20 25.81
CA HIS A 40 -12.52 -0.67 24.49
C HIS A 40 -13.92 -0.20 24.14
N PHE A 41 -14.30 -0.36 22.88
CA PHE A 41 -15.63 -0.10 22.32
C PHE A 41 -16.43 -1.39 22.20
N SER A 42 -17.75 -1.28 22.18
CA SER A 42 -18.66 -2.38 21.84
C SER A 42 -18.45 -2.89 20.40
N GLU A 43 -19.05 -4.01 20.07
CA GLU A 43 -19.03 -4.53 18.70
C GLU A 43 -19.59 -3.52 17.69
N ALA A 44 -20.67 -2.83 18.02
CA ALA A 44 -21.25 -1.78 17.17
C ALA A 44 -20.32 -0.57 17.06
N GLY A 45 -19.78 -0.10 18.19
CA GLY A 45 -18.82 0.99 18.25
C GLY A 45 -17.57 0.72 17.39
N ILE A 46 -17.00 -0.49 17.47
CA ILE A 46 -15.88 -0.92 16.62
C ILE A 46 -16.21 -0.79 15.12
N GLN A 47 -17.44 -1.09 14.70
CA GLN A 47 -17.79 -1.02 13.27
C GLN A 47 -17.94 0.43 12.80
N ILE A 48 -18.57 1.29 13.60
CA ILE A 48 -18.74 2.71 13.26
C ILE A 48 -17.42 3.48 13.36
N LEU A 49 -16.61 3.20 14.38
CA LEU A 49 -15.29 3.80 14.56
C LEU A 49 -14.39 3.65 13.31
N LYS A 50 -14.57 2.60 12.52
CA LYS A 50 -13.83 2.42 11.25
C LYS A 50 -14.09 3.53 10.24
N PHE A 51 -15.30 4.07 10.19
CA PHE A 51 -15.63 5.19 9.30
C PHE A 51 -14.89 6.47 9.70
N HIS A 52 -14.61 6.62 11.00
CA HIS A 52 -13.79 7.70 11.55
C HIS A 52 -12.28 7.44 11.42
N GLY A 53 -11.86 6.39 10.71
CA GLY A 53 -10.46 6.06 10.42
C GLY A 53 -9.73 5.33 11.53
N SER A 54 -10.41 4.86 12.57
CA SER A 54 -9.78 4.11 13.65
C SER A 54 -10.21 2.65 13.69
N TYR A 55 -9.29 1.80 14.16
CA TYR A 55 -9.52 0.36 14.40
C TYR A 55 -9.10 0.01 15.82
N GLN A 56 -10.01 -0.63 16.55
CA GLN A 56 -9.63 -1.29 17.78
C GLN A 56 -8.80 -2.52 17.47
N GLN A 57 -7.67 -2.62 18.11
CA GLN A 57 -6.69 -3.69 18.02
C GLN A 57 -6.29 -4.13 19.43
N ASP A 58 -5.44 -5.12 19.55
CA ASP A 58 -4.73 -5.47 20.78
C ASP A 58 -3.32 -5.93 20.44
N ASN A 59 -2.38 -5.79 21.35
CA ASN A 59 -1.08 -6.39 21.19
C ASN A 59 -1.16 -7.89 21.48
N ARG A 60 -1.09 -8.70 20.43
CA ARG A 60 -1.27 -10.15 20.51
C ARG A 60 -0.08 -10.86 21.15
N ASP A 61 1.11 -10.25 21.17
CA ASP A 61 2.27 -10.79 21.85
C ASP A 61 2.11 -10.72 23.38
N ASN A 62 1.28 -9.77 23.87
CA ASN A 62 0.98 -9.60 25.31
C ASN A 62 -0.23 -10.42 25.80
N ARG A 63 -0.85 -11.25 24.93
CA ARG A 63 -2.03 -12.01 25.32
C ARG A 63 -1.70 -13.09 26.34
N VAL A 64 -2.36 -13.02 27.50
CA VAL A 64 -2.32 -14.05 28.54
C VAL A 64 -3.71 -14.63 28.73
N LYS A 65 -3.82 -15.97 28.78
CA LYS A 65 -5.10 -16.66 28.96
C LYS A 65 -5.73 -16.25 30.31
N GLY A 66 -6.98 -15.78 30.25
CA GLY A 66 -7.74 -15.35 31.44
C GLY A 66 -7.53 -13.90 31.87
N GLN A 67 -6.69 -13.13 31.17
CA GLN A 67 -6.53 -11.69 31.39
C GLN A 67 -7.25 -10.90 30.31
N GLU A 68 -7.60 -9.64 30.63
CA GLU A 68 -8.12 -8.68 29.67
C GLU A 68 -7.07 -8.42 28.57
N LYS A 69 -7.55 -8.19 27.36
CA LYS A 69 -6.67 -7.86 26.24
C LYS A 69 -6.07 -6.47 26.41
N ASP A 70 -4.84 -6.30 25.98
CA ASP A 70 -4.13 -5.02 25.87
C ASP A 70 -4.73 -4.23 24.67
N TYR A 71 -5.92 -3.62 24.89
CA TYR A 71 -6.64 -2.90 23.83
C TYR A 71 -5.96 -1.60 23.44
N GLN A 72 -5.77 -1.45 22.15
CA GLN A 72 -5.14 -0.29 21.53
C GLN A 72 -5.92 0.09 20.28
N MET A 73 -5.81 1.37 19.89
CA MET A 73 -6.42 1.87 18.67
C MET A 73 -5.33 2.15 17.63
N MET A 74 -5.61 1.77 16.39
CA MET A 74 -4.88 2.24 15.23
C MET A 74 -5.65 3.39 14.60
N ILE A 75 -5.02 4.52 14.38
CA ILE A 75 -5.59 5.66 13.65
C ILE A 75 -4.96 5.70 12.26
N ARG A 76 -5.76 5.97 11.25
CA ARG A 76 -5.30 6.13 9.86
C ARG A 76 -5.73 7.48 9.33
N THR A 77 -4.78 8.22 8.74
CA THR A 77 -5.07 9.48 8.06
C THR A 77 -5.60 9.25 6.65
N ARG A 78 -6.37 10.20 6.14
CA ARG A 78 -6.84 10.29 4.76
C ARG A 78 -6.12 11.44 4.09
N ASN A 79 -5.33 11.12 3.07
CA ASN A 79 -4.44 12.04 2.37
C ASN A 79 -4.57 11.79 0.86
N PRO A 80 -5.50 12.47 0.17
CA PRO A 80 -5.65 12.31 -1.27
C PRO A 80 -4.33 12.59 -2.00
N GLY A 81 -4.00 11.75 -3.00
CA GLY A 81 -2.71 11.82 -3.68
C GLY A 81 -1.48 11.70 -2.78
N GLY A 82 -1.65 11.35 -1.50
CA GLY A 82 -0.57 11.17 -0.54
C GLY A 82 0.03 12.46 0.02
N PHE A 83 -0.58 13.61 -0.19
CA PHE A 83 -0.05 14.90 0.26
C PHE A 83 -0.04 15.05 1.78
N ILE A 84 1.10 15.48 2.33
CA ILE A 84 1.30 15.75 3.76
C ILE A 84 2.02 17.11 3.88
N PRO A 85 1.36 18.17 4.35
CA PRO A 85 2.04 19.42 4.66
C PRO A 85 3.00 19.25 5.85
N PRO A 86 4.06 20.05 5.95
CA PRO A 86 5.09 19.94 6.98
C PRO A 86 4.51 19.92 8.41
N GLN A 87 3.60 20.84 8.70
CA GLN A 87 2.97 20.95 10.02
C GLN A 87 2.16 19.71 10.41
N LEU A 88 1.49 19.09 9.43
CA LEU A 88 0.75 17.84 9.69
C LEU A 88 1.72 16.70 9.99
N TYR A 89 2.84 16.59 9.25
CA TYR A 89 3.87 15.58 9.53
C TYR A 89 4.42 15.71 10.96
N LEU A 90 4.84 16.92 11.35
CA LEU A 90 5.37 17.18 12.69
C LEU A 90 4.33 16.91 13.79
N THR A 91 3.06 17.20 13.52
CA THR A 91 1.96 16.85 14.44
C THR A 91 1.82 15.32 14.58
N LEU A 92 1.81 14.59 13.48
CA LEU A 92 1.70 13.12 13.50
C LEU A 92 2.90 12.48 14.19
N ASP A 93 4.11 12.98 13.95
CA ASP A 93 5.32 12.51 14.60
C ASP A 93 5.28 12.74 16.12
N ARG A 94 4.85 13.92 16.57
CA ARG A 94 4.65 14.20 17.99
C ARG A 94 3.58 13.29 18.61
N LEU A 95 2.43 13.11 17.95
CA LEU A 95 1.36 12.23 18.42
C LEU A 95 1.81 10.76 18.54
N ALA A 96 2.73 10.33 17.68
CA ALA A 96 3.32 9.00 17.78
C ALA A 96 4.16 8.84 19.05
N SER A 97 4.84 9.90 19.50
CA SER A 97 5.59 9.90 20.76
C SER A 97 4.68 10.05 21.98
N ASP A 98 3.72 10.99 21.93
CA ASP A 98 2.91 11.34 23.09
C ASP A 98 1.87 10.27 23.45
N TYR A 99 1.28 9.63 22.45
CA TYR A 99 0.13 8.74 22.61
C TYR A 99 0.29 7.38 21.91
N GLY A 100 1.23 7.26 21.00
CA GLY A 100 1.43 6.05 20.18
C GLY A 100 2.58 5.16 20.67
N ASN A 101 3.05 4.33 19.75
CA ASN A 101 4.17 3.40 19.98
C ASN A 101 5.49 3.92 19.37
N GLU A 102 5.69 5.22 19.36
CA GLU A 102 6.89 5.91 18.83
C GLU A 102 7.18 5.67 17.34
N THR A 103 6.22 5.16 16.58
CA THR A 103 6.40 4.92 15.16
C THR A 103 5.25 5.49 14.33
N LEU A 104 5.57 5.90 13.09
CA LEU A 104 4.59 6.14 12.05
C LEU A 104 4.65 5.01 11.02
N ARG A 105 3.56 4.81 10.29
CA ARG A 105 3.56 3.84 9.22
C ARG A 105 2.92 4.37 7.95
N VAL A 106 3.66 4.39 6.87
CA VAL A 106 3.15 4.65 5.51
C VAL A 106 2.35 3.45 5.03
N THR A 107 1.13 3.68 4.58
CA THR A 107 0.26 2.62 4.09
C THR A 107 0.34 2.46 2.57
N THR A 108 -0.10 1.31 2.07
CA THR A 108 -0.26 1.06 0.63
C THR A 108 -1.40 1.87 -0.03
N ARG A 109 -1.97 2.85 0.67
CA ARG A 109 -2.97 3.81 0.17
C ARG A 109 -2.64 5.24 0.54
N GLN A 110 -1.36 5.57 0.57
CA GLN A 110 -0.89 6.95 0.72
C GLN A 110 -1.47 7.66 1.96
N GLY A 111 -1.54 6.96 3.08
CA GLY A 111 -1.95 7.54 4.37
C GLY A 111 -1.01 7.06 5.47
N PHE A 112 -0.92 7.82 6.55
CA PHE A 112 -0.21 7.39 7.75
C PHE A 112 -1.07 6.54 8.67
N GLN A 113 -0.42 5.68 9.45
CA GLN A 113 -1.00 5.01 10.62
C GLN A 113 -0.22 5.34 11.87
N LEU A 114 -0.97 5.61 12.94
CA LEU A 114 -0.53 5.62 14.32
C LEU A 114 -1.01 4.34 14.99
N HIS A 115 -0.18 3.70 15.78
CA HIS A 115 -0.49 2.48 16.54
C HIS A 115 -0.25 2.72 18.03
N GLY A 116 -0.87 1.91 18.89
CA GLY A 116 -0.67 2.00 20.33
C GLY A 116 -1.52 3.06 21.04
N ILE A 117 -2.43 3.74 20.34
CA ILE A 117 -3.27 4.79 20.92
C ILE A 117 -4.29 4.18 21.88
N LEU A 118 -4.35 4.67 23.12
CA LEU A 118 -5.39 4.24 24.06
C LEU A 118 -6.73 4.94 23.77
N LYS A 119 -7.86 4.29 24.09
CA LYS A 119 -9.21 4.84 23.88
C LYS A 119 -9.36 6.26 24.44
N LYS A 120 -8.90 6.51 25.66
CA LYS A 120 -8.95 7.82 26.33
C LYS A 120 -8.20 8.93 25.58
N ASN A 121 -7.23 8.59 24.72
CA ASN A 121 -6.43 9.54 23.95
C ASN A 121 -6.96 9.76 22.52
N LEU A 122 -7.99 9.01 22.07
CA LEU A 122 -8.53 9.10 20.71
C LEU A 122 -8.98 10.52 20.35
N LYS A 123 -9.76 11.16 21.25
CA LYS A 123 -10.29 12.51 21.01
C LYS A 123 -9.18 13.53 20.86
N ALA A 124 -8.18 13.50 21.74
CA ALA A 124 -7.01 14.37 21.66
C ALA A 124 -6.22 14.14 20.35
N THR A 125 -6.01 12.88 19.99
CA THR A 125 -5.23 12.52 18.79
C THR A 125 -5.95 12.91 17.50
N ILE A 126 -7.21 12.52 17.32
CA ILE A 126 -7.96 12.84 16.10
C ILE A 126 -8.22 14.35 16.03
N GLY A 127 -8.56 15.00 17.15
CA GLY A 127 -8.73 16.43 17.20
C GLY A 127 -7.47 17.20 16.81
N ALA A 128 -6.29 16.78 17.27
CA ALA A 128 -5.01 17.39 16.86
C ALA A 128 -4.74 17.24 15.36
N ILE A 129 -5.03 16.07 14.78
CA ILE A 129 -4.91 15.83 13.32
C ILE A 129 -5.80 16.82 12.55
N VAL A 130 -7.06 16.95 12.96
CA VAL A 130 -8.04 17.80 12.25
C VAL A 130 -7.67 19.29 12.36
N ARG A 131 -7.25 19.75 13.54
CA ARG A 131 -6.81 21.15 13.74
C ARG A 131 -5.54 21.50 12.95
N ASN A 132 -4.78 20.52 12.50
CA ASN A 132 -3.61 20.69 11.63
C ASN A 132 -3.89 20.30 10.18
N LEU A 133 -5.13 20.54 9.71
CA LEU A 133 -5.59 20.34 8.34
C LEU A 133 -5.52 18.87 7.83
N GLY A 134 -5.41 17.92 8.74
CA GLY A 134 -5.51 16.50 8.42
C GLY A 134 -6.93 15.97 8.57
N SER A 135 -7.17 14.76 8.09
CA SER A 135 -8.43 14.04 8.29
C SER A 135 -8.19 12.55 8.51
N THR A 136 -9.08 11.92 9.26
CA THR A 136 -9.17 10.46 9.38
C THR A 136 -10.49 9.93 8.85
N LEU A 137 -11.45 10.83 8.55
CA LEU A 137 -12.78 10.48 8.05
C LEU A 137 -12.69 9.77 6.70
N GLY A 138 -13.27 8.59 6.61
CA GLY A 138 -13.23 7.81 5.38
C GLY A 138 -11.89 7.11 5.08
N ALA A 139 -10.87 7.23 5.93
CA ALA A 139 -9.65 6.42 5.77
C ALA A 139 -9.93 4.92 5.90
N CYS A 140 -11.04 4.55 6.52
CA CYS A 140 -11.55 3.19 6.71
C CYS A 140 -13.09 3.17 6.54
N GLY A 141 -13.77 2.04 6.84
CA GLY A 141 -15.23 1.95 6.73
C GLY A 141 -15.76 1.46 5.37
N ASP A 142 -17.06 1.40 5.24
CA ASP A 142 -17.77 1.00 4.02
C ASP A 142 -18.23 2.25 3.25
N LEU A 143 -17.27 2.94 2.67
CA LEU A 143 -17.42 4.15 1.85
C LEU A 143 -16.20 4.27 0.93
N ASN A 144 -16.10 5.36 0.14
CA ASN A 144 -14.90 5.66 -0.63
C ASN A 144 -13.72 5.93 0.32
N ARG A 145 -12.63 5.19 0.08
CA ARG A 145 -11.38 5.31 0.85
C ARG A 145 -10.54 6.46 0.31
N ASN A 146 -9.33 6.63 0.86
CA ASN A 146 -8.38 7.58 0.31
C ASN A 146 -8.25 7.42 -1.20
N VAL A 147 -8.33 8.51 -1.98
CA VAL A 147 -8.11 8.52 -3.42
C VAL A 147 -6.61 8.62 -3.67
N MET A 148 -6.06 7.68 -4.43
CA MET A 148 -4.63 7.66 -4.71
C MET A 148 -4.31 8.40 -6.01
N ALA A 149 -3.09 8.95 -6.10
CA ALA A 149 -2.52 9.47 -7.33
C ALA A 149 -1.02 9.17 -7.39
N PRO A 150 -0.37 9.22 -8.58
CA PRO A 150 1.08 9.09 -8.71
C PRO A 150 1.79 10.08 -7.78
N PRO A 151 2.81 9.64 -7.04
CA PRO A 151 3.42 10.49 -6.02
C PRO A 151 4.45 11.48 -6.57
N ALA A 152 4.93 11.30 -7.80
CA ALA A 152 6.01 12.10 -8.37
C ALA A 152 5.59 13.57 -8.62
N PRO A 153 6.34 14.57 -8.11
CA PRO A 153 5.97 15.99 -8.17
C PRO A 153 6.49 16.69 -9.44
N PHE A 154 6.33 16.08 -10.61
CA PHE A 154 6.79 16.67 -11.86
C PHE A 154 6.01 17.95 -12.21
N LYS A 155 6.71 19.07 -12.42
CA LYS A 155 6.14 20.37 -12.83
C LYS A 155 6.18 20.59 -14.35
N ASN A 156 7.11 19.94 -15.05
CA ASN A 156 7.18 19.95 -16.52
C ASN A 156 6.24 18.92 -17.17
N ARG A 157 5.42 18.23 -16.37
CA ARG A 157 4.41 17.25 -16.81
C ARG A 157 3.08 17.59 -16.16
N PRO A 158 2.28 18.49 -16.76
CA PRO A 158 1.08 19.06 -16.14
C PRO A 158 0.03 18.01 -15.76
N GLU A 159 0.02 16.84 -16.42
CA GLU A 159 -0.88 15.75 -16.11
C GLU A 159 -0.69 15.18 -14.67
N TYR A 160 0.51 15.30 -14.08
CA TYR A 160 0.73 14.87 -12.69
C TYR A 160 0.03 15.81 -11.70
N ALA A 161 0.14 17.12 -11.92
CA ALA A 161 -0.58 18.11 -11.11
C ALA A 161 -2.10 17.95 -11.27
N ALA A 162 -2.58 17.70 -12.49
CA ALA A 162 -3.98 17.41 -12.73
C ALA A 162 -4.46 16.14 -12.03
N ALA A 163 -3.64 15.06 -12.02
CA ALA A 163 -4.00 13.84 -11.29
C ALA A 163 -4.16 14.07 -9.79
N TRP A 164 -3.35 14.93 -9.19
CA TRP A 164 -3.48 15.31 -7.78
C TRP A 164 -4.75 16.12 -7.51
N ASP A 165 -5.00 17.13 -8.35
CA ASP A 165 -6.19 17.99 -8.25
C ASP A 165 -7.48 17.16 -8.35
N TYR A 166 -7.58 16.28 -9.35
CA TYR A 166 -8.73 15.38 -9.46
C TYR A 166 -8.82 14.36 -8.33
N ALA A 167 -7.70 13.87 -7.78
CA ALA A 167 -7.74 12.98 -6.62
C ALA A 167 -8.30 13.69 -5.38
N ASP A 168 -7.93 14.95 -5.16
CA ASP A 168 -8.47 15.80 -4.10
C ASP A 168 -9.97 16.06 -4.30
N ARG A 169 -10.37 16.56 -5.47
CA ARG A 169 -11.76 16.87 -5.80
C ARG A 169 -12.69 15.66 -5.72
N ILE A 170 -12.25 14.48 -6.17
CA ILE A 170 -13.01 13.23 -6.04
C ILE A 170 -13.07 12.76 -4.59
N ALA A 171 -11.98 12.93 -3.84
CA ALA A 171 -11.99 12.66 -2.42
C ALA A 171 -12.99 13.54 -1.69
N ASP A 172 -13.03 14.83 -2.00
CA ASP A 172 -14.01 15.77 -1.44
C ASP A 172 -15.42 15.43 -1.86
N LEU A 173 -15.69 15.21 -3.15
CA LEU A 173 -17.00 14.80 -3.66
C LEU A 173 -17.58 13.63 -2.85
N LEU A 174 -16.75 12.64 -2.54
CA LEU A 174 -17.13 11.40 -1.86
C LEU A 174 -16.86 11.43 -0.34
N THR A 175 -16.63 12.60 0.24
CA THR A 175 -16.52 12.74 1.71
C THR A 175 -17.92 12.66 2.32
N PRO A 176 -18.13 11.87 3.39
CA PRO A 176 -19.39 11.86 4.13
C PRO A 176 -19.81 13.26 4.56
N GLN A 177 -21.10 13.56 4.39
CA GLN A 177 -21.65 14.88 4.70
C GLN A 177 -22.16 15.02 6.13
N SER A 178 -22.26 13.90 6.85
CA SER A 178 -22.68 13.89 8.25
C SER A 178 -21.78 14.76 9.13
N GLY A 179 -22.38 15.56 10.01
CA GLY A 179 -21.66 16.36 11.01
C GLY A 179 -20.99 15.56 12.12
N ALA A 180 -21.31 14.26 12.25
CA ALA A 180 -20.88 13.38 13.33
C ALA A 180 -19.36 13.41 13.61
N TYR A 181 -18.53 13.51 12.57
CA TYR A 181 -17.08 13.54 12.72
C TYR A 181 -16.62 14.76 13.54
N TYR A 182 -17.08 15.95 13.18
CA TYR A 182 -16.72 17.17 13.89
C TYR A 182 -17.38 17.25 15.27
N GLU A 183 -18.62 16.80 15.39
CA GLU A 183 -19.34 16.74 16.67
C GLU A 183 -18.59 15.88 17.71
N ILE A 184 -18.09 14.71 17.31
CA ILE A 184 -17.41 13.78 18.22
C ILE A 184 -15.99 14.26 18.55
N TRP A 185 -15.22 14.67 17.52
CA TRP A 185 -13.78 14.88 17.69
C TRP A 185 -13.40 16.33 18.00
N LEU A 186 -14.27 17.30 17.68
CA LEU A 186 -14.02 18.74 17.88
C LEU A 186 -15.15 19.45 18.66
N ASP A 187 -16.00 18.72 19.37
CA ASP A 187 -17.13 19.31 20.14
C ASP A 187 -18.05 20.20 19.27
N GLY A 188 -18.20 19.86 17.99
CA GLY A 188 -19.04 20.60 17.05
C GLY A 188 -18.35 21.78 16.35
N GLU A 189 -17.13 22.12 16.74
CA GLU A 189 -16.35 23.14 16.02
C GLU A 189 -16.01 22.61 14.61
N LYS A 190 -16.38 23.35 13.58
CA LYS A 190 -15.88 23.08 12.24
C LYS A 190 -14.40 23.47 12.18
N ALA A 191 -13.53 22.51 11.90
CA ALA A 191 -12.19 22.86 11.45
C ALA A 191 -12.31 23.79 10.24
N ILE A 192 -11.44 24.78 10.14
CA ILE A 192 -11.35 25.65 8.97
C ILE A 192 -10.91 24.73 7.82
N SER A 193 -11.86 24.18 7.09
CA SER A 193 -11.60 23.59 5.78
C SER A 193 -11.38 24.76 4.83
N GLY A 194 -10.40 24.65 3.93
CA GLY A 194 -10.31 25.56 2.80
C GLY A 194 -11.66 25.69 2.08
N GLU A 195 -11.86 26.73 1.31
CA GLU A 195 -13.09 26.85 0.51
C GLU A 195 -13.26 25.58 -0.34
N GLU A 196 -14.42 24.97 -0.22
CA GLU A 196 -14.80 23.82 -1.04
C GLU A 196 -14.82 24.24 -2.53
N ASP A 197 -14.19 23.45 -3.39
CA ASP A 197 -14.17 23.70 -4.83
C ASP A 197 -15.60 23.88 -5.35
N PRO A 198 -15.90 25.00 -6.06
CA PRO A 198 -17.25 25.30 -6.52
C PRO A 198 -17.85 24.24 -7.45
N GLU A 199 -17.04 23.57 -8.28
CA GLU A 199 -17.49 22.49 -9.16
C GLU A 199 -17.88 21.26 -8.36
N VAL A 200 -17.08 20.90 -7.35
CA VAL A 200 -17.39 19.77 -6.43
C VAL A 200 -18.66 20.05 -5.65
N LYS A 201 -18.80 21.26 -5.12
CA LYS A 201 -20.01 21.67 -4.40
C LYS A 201 -21.26 21.60 -5.30
N ALA A 202 -21.17 22.11 -6.52
CA ALA A 202 -22.25 22.01 -7.50
C ALA A 202 -22.55 20.55 -7.87
N ALA A 203 -21.51 19.73 -8.05
CA ALA A 203 -21.66 18.32 -8.37
C ALA A 203 -22.34 17.51 -7.24
N ARG A 204 -22.07 17.83 -5.97
CA ARG A 204 -22.75 17.19 -4.82
C ARG A 204 -24.25 17.46 -4.80
N GLN A 205 -24.69 18.59 -5.32
CA GLN A 205 -26.10 18.98 -5.35
C GLN A 205 -26.85 18.46 -6.58
N ARG A 206 -26.13 18.14 -7.67
CA ARG A 206 -26.74 17.59 -8.87
C ARG A 206 -27.21 16.16 -8.65
N ASN A 207 -28.51 15.96 -8.61
CA ASN A 207 -29.11 14.64 -8.61
C ASN A 207 -29.48 14.24 -10.06
N GLY A 208 -28.59 13.49 -10.71
CA GLY A 208 -28.92 12.84 -11.96
C GLY A 208 -30.07 11.83 -11.78
N ASN A 209 -30.00 10.68 -12.39
CA ASN A 209 -31.07 9.66 -12.35
C ASN A 209 -31.04 8.84 -11.03
N GLY A 210 -31.16 9.49 -9.87
CA GLY A 210 -31.19 8.82 -8.55
C GLY A 210 -29.82 8.56 -7.93
N THR A 211 -28.80 9.31 -8.32
CA THR A 211 -27.46 9.21 -7.70
C THR A 211 -27.43 9.73 -6.27
N LEU A 212 -28.38 10.59 -5.87
CA LEU A 212 -28.50 11.15 -4.53
C LEU A 212 -29.82 10.76 -3.85
N PHE A 213 -29.80 10.58 -2.55
CA PHE A 213 -30.98 10.55 -1.69
C PHE A 213 -31.33 11.99 -1.30
N LYS A 214 -32.45 12.51 -1.83
CA LYS A 214 -32.96 13.80 -1.42
C LYS A 214 -33.37 13.76 0.06
N ASP A 215 -33.18 14.86 0.74
CA ASP A 215 -33.60 15.06 2.13
C ASP A 215 -32.94 14.13 3.18
N LYS A 216 -31.82 13.50 2.87
CA LYS A 216 -30.99 12.75 3.82
C LYS A 216 -29.75 13.57 4.22
N GLU A 217 -29.34 13.44 5.47
CA GLU A 217 -28.11 14.04 5.99
C GLU A 217 -26.87 13.54 5.23
N GLU A 218 -26.94 12.31 4.68
CA GLU A 218 -25.91 11.71 3.84
C GLU A 218 -26.46 11.44 2.42
N PRO A 219 -26.41 12.43 1.51
CA PRO A 219 -27.11 12.32 0.22
C PRO A 219 -26.52 11.27 -0.73
N ILE A 220 -25.19 11.08 -0.74
CA ILE A 220 -24.52 10.17 -1.68
C ILE A 220 -24.66 8.71 -1.24
N TYR A 221 -24.49 8.44 0.04
CA TYR A 221 -24.45 7.07 0.56
C TYR A 221 -25.74 6.61 1.22
N GLY A 222 -26.56 7.50 1.76
CA GLY A 222 -27.71 7.18 2.59
C GLY A 222 -27.32 6.55 3.93
N GLU A 223 -28.29 6.06 4.67
CA GLU A 223 -28.15 5.51 6.04
C GLU A 223 -27.27 4.25 6.10
N HIS A 224 -27.28 3.45 5.04
CA HIS A 224 -26.55 2.19 4.99
C HIS A 224 -25.12 2.33 4.43
N TYR A 225 -24.72 3.49 3.97
CA TYR A 225 -23.43 3.68 3.28
C TYR A 225 -23.23 2.66 2.14
N MET A 226 -21.98 2.32 1.82
CA MET A 226 -21.70 1.30 0.80
C MET A 226 -21.86 -0.12 1.40
N PRO A 227 -22.17 -1.13 0.57
CA PRO A 227 -22.17 -2.54 1.01
C PRO A 227 -20.78 -2.98 1.52
N ARG A 228 -19.72 -2.38 0.94
CA ARG A 228 -18.33 -2.63 1.30
C ARG A 228 -17.47 -1.43 0.95
N LYS A 229 -16.21 -1.39 1.49
CA LYS A 229 -15.20 -0.40 1.12
C LYS A 229 -15.11 -0.22 -0.39
N PHE A 230 -15.02 1.03 -0.83
CA PHE A 230 -14.79 1.43 -2.21
C PHE A 230 -13.42 2.10 -2.30
N LYS A 231 -12.61 1.73 -3.27
CA LYS A 231 -11.24 2.20 -3.44
C LYS A 231 -11.08 2.83 -4.81
N SER A 232 -10.56 4.04 -4.85
CA SER A 232 -10.37 4.78 -6.09
C SER A 232 -8.95 5.33 -6.23
N CYS A 233 -8.55 5.55 -7.48
CA CYS A 233 -7.34 6.28 -7.84
C CYS A 233 -7.56 7.10 -9.11
N VAL A 234 -6.74 8.13 -9.27
CA VAL A 234 -6.53 8.87 -10.51
C VAL A 234 -5.10 8.65 -10.92
N THR A 235 -4.80 8.42 -12.19
CA THR A 235 -3.43 8.25 -12.67
C THR A 235 -3.23 8.86 -14.05
N VAL A 236 -1.96 9.00 -14.43
CA VAL A 236 -1.54 9.47 -15.75
C VAL A 236 -1.26 8.28 -16.68
N PRO A 237 -1.38 8.42 -18.01
CA PRO A 237 -1.07 7.35 -18.95
C PRO A 237 0.36 6.81 -18.76
N GLY A 238 0.48 5.50 -18.72
CA GLY A 238 1.76 4.81 -18.58
C GLY A 238 2.31 4.68 -17.15
N ASP A 239 1.78 5.41 -16.16
CA ASP A 239 2.22 5.33 -14.76
C ASP A 239 1.31 4.42 -13.94
N ASN A 240 1.81 3.23 -13.57
CA ASN A 240 1.13 2.29 -12.67
C ASN A 240 1.66 2.31 -11.24
N SER A 241 2.22 3.40 -10.77
CA SER A 241 2.65 3.53 -9.36
C SER A 241 1.51 3.37 -8.35
N VAL A 242 0.24 3.52 -8.78
CA VAL A 242 -0.97 3.38 -7.94
C VAL A 242 -1.57 1.97 -7.95
N ASP A 243 -0.99 1.00 -8.69
CA ASP A 243 -1.57 -0.34 -8.91
C ASP A 243 -3.05 -0.26 -9.34
N LEU A 244 -3.31 0.47 -10.43
CA LEU A 244 -4.64 0.90 -10.89
C LEU A 244 -5.62 -0.28 -11.03
N TYR A 245 -5.17 -1.43 -11.55
CA TYR A 245 -6.01 -2.60 -11.74
C TYR A 245 -6.53 -3.23 -10.45
N SER A 246 -5.97 -2.84 -9.29
CA SER A 246 -6.39 -3.33 -7.96
C SER A 246 -7.51 -2.50 -7.33
N GLN A 247 -7.97 -1.44 -7.98
CA GLN A 247 -8.95 -0.48 -7.47
C GLN A 247 -10.38 -0.87 -7.85
N ASP A 248 -11.36 -0.47 -7.02
CA ASP A 248 -12.78 -0.57 -7.39
C ASP A 248 -13.10 0.40 -8.54
N LEU A 249 -12.41 1.55 -8.56
CA LEU A 249 -12.49 2.58 -9.60
C LEU A 249 -11.09 3.14 -9.88
N ALA A 250 -10.64 3.08 -11.12
CA ALA A 250 -9.44 3.80 -11.57
C ALA A 250 -9.81 4.75 -12.71
N LEU A 251 -9.33 5.98 -12.62
CA LEU A 251 -9.49 7.05 -13.58
C LEU A 251 -8.13 7.36 -14.19
N VAL A 252 -8.00 7.16 -15.49
CA VAL A 252 -6.76 7.46 -16.22
C VAL A 252 -6.99 8.73 -17.04
N LEU A 253 -6.21 9.76 -16.79
CA LEU A 253 -6.28 11.01 -17.54
C LEU A 253 -6.07 10.77 -19.03
N VAL A 254 -6.85 11.46 -19.84
CA VAL A 254 -6.63 11.59 -21.29
C VAL A 254 -6.42 13.06 -21.58
N SER A 255 -5.22 13.42 -22.04
CA SER A 255 -4.82 14.80 -22.30
C SER A 255 -4.55 15.02 -23.79
N ASN A 256 -4.65 16.28 -24.24
CA ASN A 256 -4.20 16.67 -25.56
C ASN A 256 -2.66 16.80 -25.61
N GLU A 257 -2.11 17.18 -26.76
CA GLU A 257 -0.66 17.35 -26.96
C GLU A 257 -0.06 18.46 -26.09
N GLN A 258 -0.87 19.39 -25.60
CA GLN A 258 -0.46 20.47 -24.69
C GLN A 258 -0.51 20.04 -23.22
N GLY A 259 -0.92 18.80 -22.92
CA GLY A 259 -1.06 18.27 -21.56
C GLY A 259 -2.36 18.68 -20.86
N GLU A 260 -3.29 19.33 -21.55
CA GLU A 260 -4.58 19.70 -20.98
C GLU A 260 -5.52 18.49 -20.94
N VAL A 261 -6.11 18.23 -19.78
CA VAL A 261 -7.05 17.13 -19.59
C VAL A 261 -8.31 17.32 -20.42
N GLN A 262 -8.62 16.35 -21.25
CA GLN A 262 -9.84 16.29 -22.07
C GLN A 262 -10.92 15.41 -21.40
N GLY A 263 -10.50 14.34 -20.75
CA GLY A 263 -11.39 13.40 -20.09
C GLY A 263 -10.65 12.28 -19.40
N PHE A 264 -11.34 11.17 -19.17
CA PHE A 264 -10.85 10.04 -18.40
C PHE A 264 -11.23 8.70 -19.02
N ASN A 265 -10.28 7.82 -19.13
CA ASN A 265 -10.56 6.41 -19.27
C ASN A 265 -10.95 5.83 -17.90
N ILE A 266 -11.94 4.97 -17.90
CA ILE A 266 -12.55 4.39 -16.70
C ILE A 266 -12.27 2.91 -16.63
N LEU A 267 -11.67 2.45 -15.52
CA LEU A 267 -11.57 1.04 -15.19
C LEU A 267 -12.31 0.77 -13.87
N ALA A 268 -13.02 -0.34 -13.79
CA ALA A 268 -13.80 -0.67 -12.60
C ALA A 268 -13.72 -2.16 -12.23
N GLY A 269 -14.03 -2.47 -10.97
CA GLY A 269 -14.20 -3.83 -10.48
C GLY A 269 -12.93 -4.57 -10.11
N GLY A 270 -11.83 -3.86 -9.85
CA GLY A 270 -10.62 -4.45 -9.29
C GLY A 270 -10.72 -4.70 -7.77
N GLY A 271 -9.96 -5.67 -7.28
CA GLY A 271 -9.89 -5.94 -5.85
C GLY A 271 -9.21 -7.26 -5.53
N LEU A 272 -8.15 -7.19 -4.73
CA LEU A 272 -7.25 -8.33 -4.50
C LEU A 272 -7.64 -9.18 -3.27
N ALA A 273 -8.41 -8.63 -2.31
CA ALA A 273 -8.69 -9.32 -1.05
C ALA A 273 -9.45 -10.63 -1.24
N ARG A 274 -9.05 -11.65 -0.49
CA ARG A 274 -9.75 -12.92 -0.30
C ARG A 274 -10.12 -13.09 1.17
N THR A 275 -10.97 -14.05 1.47
CA THR A 275 -11.30 -14.48 2.84
C THR A 275 -10.65 -15.84 3.10
N HIS A 276 -10.06 -16.01 4.29
CA HIS A 276 -9.40 -17.25 4.66
C HIS A 276 -10.37 -18.44 4.61
N ASN A 277 -9.94 -19.54 4.00
CA ASN A 277 -10.72 -20.78 3.79
C ASN A 277 -12.08 -20.57 3.09
N LYS A 278 -12.15 -19.58 2.18
CA LYS A 278 -13.33 -19.26 1.38
C LYS A 278 -12.92 -19.15 -0.09
N GLU A 279 -13.00 -20.24 -0.81
CA GLU A 279 -12.57 -20.35 -2.21
C GLU A 279 -13.44 -19.52 -3.15
N GLU A 280 -14.72 -19.29 -2.78
CA GLU A 280 -15.63 -18.39 -3.47
C GLU A 280 -15.16 -16.94 -3.50
N THR A 281 -14.11 -16.59 -2.74
CA THR A 281 -13.48 -15.28 -2.76
C THR A 281 -12.14 -15.30 -3.49
N PHE A 282 -11.97 -14.42 -4.47
CA PHE A 282 -10.82 -14.42 -5.38
C PHE A 282 -10.28 -13.00 -5.64
N PRO A 283 -8.99 -12.84 -6.00
CA PRO A 283 -8.46 -11.58 -6.49
C PRO A 283 -8.97 -11.33 -7.91
N ARG A 284 -9.21 -10.06 -8.27
CA ARG A 284 -9.65 -9.66 -9.60
C ARG A 284 -9.00 -8.33 -9.98
N LEU A 285 -8.61 -8.20 -11.25
CA LEU A 285 -8.19 -6.93 -11.86
C LEU A 285 -9.42 -6.18 -12.37
N ALA A 286 -9.29 -4.86 -12.48
CA ALA A 286 -10.33 -4.00 -13.04
C ALA A 286 -10.44 -4.18 -14.55
N ASP A 287 -11.67 -4.05 -15.08
CA ASP A 287 -11.95 -4.01 -16.51
C ASP A 287 -12.06 -2.59 -17.03
N GLU A 288 -11.79 -2.40 -18.29
CA GLU A 288 -12.03 -1.19 -19.06
C GLU A 288 -13.54 -1.02 -19.28
N ILE A 289 -14.08 0.12 -18.82
CA ILE A 289 -15.52 0.40 -18.89
C ILE A 289 -15.87 1.37 -20.03
N GLY A 290 -15.01 2.34 -20.30
CA GLY A 290 -15.19 3.34 -21.35
C GLY A 290 -14.45 4.63 -21.05
N TYR A 291 -14.81 5.69 -21.76
CA TYR A 291 -14.26 7.03 -21.61
C TYR A 291 -15.38 8.04 -21.31
N VAL A 292 -15.03 9.11 -20.59
CA VAL A 292 -15.91 10.25 -20.28
C VAL A 292 -15.15 11.56 -20.43
N ASP A 293 -15.83 12.59 -20.90
CA ASP A 293 -15.30 13.95 -20.97
C ASP A 293 -15.11 14.56 -19.56
N LYS A 294 -14.13 15.45 -19.40
CA LYS A 294 -13.80 16.05 -18.09
C LYS A 294 -14.97 16.75 -17.41
N ALA A 295 -15.89 17.35 -18.19
CA ALA A 295 -17.05 18.06 -17.66
C ALA A 295 -18.05 17.15 -16.93
N ASP A 296 -18.03 15.86 -17.22
CA ASP A 296 -19.00 14.88 -16.73
C ASP A 296 -18.43 13.94 -15.65
N ILE A 297 -17.15 14.08 -15.28
CA ILE A 297 -16.46 13.11 -14.41
C ILE A 297 -17.13 12.94 -13.05
N TYR A 298 -17.57 14.01 -12.41
CA TYR A 298 -18.17 13.94 -11.08
C TYR A 298 -19.53 13.23 -11.08
N ASP A 299 -20.32 13.46 -12.11
CA ASP A 299 -21.62 12.80 -12.27
C ASP A 299 -21.44 11.31 -12.57
N LEU A 300 -20.44 10.94 -13.37
CA LEU A 300 -20.08 9.55 -13.60
C LEU A 300 -19.56 8.85 -12.32
N VAL A 301 -18.71 9.50 -11.55
CA VAL A 301 -18.22 8.95 -10.27
C VAL A 301 -19.38 8.68 -9.30
N LYS A 302 -20.37 9.60 -9.21
CA LYS A 302 -21.58 9.37 -8.41
C LYS A 302 -22.43 8.21 -8.96
N ALA A 303 -22.54 8.06 -10.28
CA ALA A 303 -23.25 6.96 -10.92
C ALA A 303 -22.62 5.60 -10.59
N LEU A 304 -21.27 5.50 -10.61
CA LEU A 304 -20.54 4.30 -10.23
C LEU A 304 -20.72 3.95 -8.74
N VAL A 305 -20.69 4.96 -7.87
CA VAL A 305 -20.96 4.78 -6.43
C VAL A 305 -22.41 4.35 -6.21
N ALA A 306 -23.39 4.98 -6.87
CA ALA A 306 -24.80 4.60 -6.79
C ALA A 306 -25.03 3.15 -7.26
N THR A 307 -24.38 2.72 -8.34
CA THR A 307 -24.47 1.35 -8.84
C THR A 307 -24.00 0.35 -7.77
N GLN A 308 -22.85 0.55 -7.15
CA GLN A 308 -22.37 -0.32 -6.06
C GLN A 308 -23.23 -0.20 -4.80
N ARG A 309 -23.69 1.01 -4.45
CA ARG A 309 -24.54 1.28 -3.30
C ARG A 309 -25.84 0.49 -3.38
N ASP A 310 -26.49 0.50 -4.54
CA ASP A 310 -27.86 -0.01 -4.69
C ASP A 310 -27.90 -1.49 -5.12
N TYR A 311 -26.88 -1.98 -5.84
CA TYR A 311 -26.83 -3.36 -6.34
C TYR A 311 -25.77 -4.26 -5.68
N GLY A 312 -24.85 -3.71 -4.91
CA GLY A 312 -23.85 -4.51 -4.17
C GLY A 312 -24.51 -5.41 -3.12
N ASP A 313 -23.99 -6.62 -2.92
CA ASP A 313 -24.54 -7.60 -2.00
C ASP A 313 -24.47 -7.12 -0.55
N ARG A 314 -25.63 -6.82 0.06
CA ARG A 314 -25.77 -6.43 1.47
C ARG A 314 -26.10 -7.59 2.40
N HIS A 315 -26.34 -8.78 1.84
CA HIS A 315 -26.68 -10.00 2.59
C HIS A 315 -25.41 -10.80 2.91
N ASN A 316 -24.54 -11.00 1.91
CA ASN A 316 -23.29 -11.71 2.07
C ASN A 316 -22.09 -10.74 2.02
N ARG A 317 -21.62 -10.34 3.20
CA ARG A 317 -20.51 -9.39 3.31
C ARG A 317 -19.19 -9.86 2.65
N ARG A 318 -19.01 -11.18 2.43
CA ARG A 318 -17.84 -11.72 1.73
C ARG A 318 -17.91 -11.48 0.22
N HIS A 319 -19.13 -11.27 -0.30
CA HIS A 319 -19.42 -11.04 -1.71
C HIS A 319 -19.83 -9.58 -2.03
N ALA A 320 -19.68 -8.67 -1.08
CA ALA A 320 -20.20 -7.29 -1.14
C ALA A 320 -19.29 -6.28 -1.90
N ARG A 321 -18.08 -6.68 -2.36
CA ARG A 321 -17.17 -5.80 -3.12
C ARG A 321 -17.65 -5.63 -4.56
N LEU A 322 -17.39 -4.45 -5.15
CA LEU A 322 -17.70 -4.14 -6.55
C LEU A 322 -17.23 -5.20 -7.54
N LYS A 323 -16.05 -5.78 -7.31
CA LYS A 323 -15.48 -6.83 -8.18
C LYS A 323 -16.41 -8.04 -8.36
N TYR A 324 -17.21 -8.38 -7.35
CA TYR A 324 -18.15 -9.49 -7.45
C TYR A 324 -19.40 -9.09 -8.22
N LEU A 325 -19.91 -7.88 -8.00
CA LEU A 325 -21.03 -7.36 -8.78
C LEU A 325 -20.69 -7.37 -10.27
N LEU A 326 -19.50 -6.87 -10.62
CA LEU A 326 -19.05 -6.82 -12.01
C LEU A 326 -18.73 -8.21 -12.57
N HIS A 327 -18.19 -9.12 -11.75
CA HIS A 327 -17.99 -10.52 -12.14
C HIS A 327 -19.31 -11.25 -12.47
N ASP A 328 -20.32 -11.08 -11.62
CA ASP A 328 -21.62 -11.75 -11.75
C ASP A 328 -22.45 -11.19 -12.90
N TRP A 329 -22.32 -9.89 -13.19
CA TRP A 329 -23.11 -9.21 -14.22
C TRP A 329 -22.44 -9.17 -15.58
N GLY A 330 -21.13 -9.21 -15.63
CA GLY A 330 -20.34 -8.85 -16.80
C GLY A 330 -20.27 -7.35 -17.04
N VAL A 331 -19.29 -6.95 -17.87
CA VAL A 331 -18.98 -5.53 -18.14
C VAL A 331 -20.15 -4.79 -18.78
N GLU A 332 -20.83 -5.41 -19.77
CA GLU A 332 -21.91 -4.76 -20.53
C GLU A 332 -23.11 -4.38 -19.65
N LYS A 333 -23.58 -5.31 -18.79
CA LYS A 333 -24.70 -5.03 -17.88
C LYS A 333 -24.29 -4.01 -16.82
N PHE A 334 -23.08 -4.09 -16.30
CA PHE A 334 -22.57 -3.12 -15.35
C PHE A 334 -22.51 -1.73 -15.99
N ARG A 335 -21.90 -1.62 -17.17
CA ARG A 335 -21.80 -0.37 -17.94
C ARG A 335 -23.17 0.24 -18.20
N SER A 336 -24.14 -0.53 -18.73
CA SER A 336 -25.48 -0.02 -19.02
C SER A 336 -26.21 0.46 -17.76
N THR A 337 -25.98 -0.16 -16.60
CA THR A 337 -26.55 0.28 -15.32
C THR A 337 -25.92 1.61 -14.86
N VAL A 338 -24.60 1.75 -15.00
CA VAL A 338 -23.89 3.01 -14.71
C VAL A 338 -24.39 4.12 -15.63
N GLU A 339 -24.54 3.87 -16.94
CA GLU A 339 -25.08 4.81 -17.93
C GLU A 339 -26.52 5.22 -17.58
N GLY A 340 -27.32 4.31 -17.02
CA GLY A 340 -28.67 4.61 -16.53
C GLY A 340 -28.67 5.66 -15.40
N TYR A 341 -27.79 5.54 -14.41
CA TYR A 341 -27.60 6.55 -13.37
C TYR A 341 -26.95 7.83 -13.90
N PHE A 342 -25.99 7.69 -14.78
CA PHE A 342 -25.26 8.80 -15.39
C PHE A 342 -26.13 9.65 -16.32
N GLY A 343 -27.07 9.01 -17.03
CA GLY A 343 -27.98 9.65 -17.99
C GLY A 343 -27.39 9.90 -19.38
N LYS A 344 -26.18 9.39 -19.63
CA LYS A 344 -25.46 9.47 -20.90
C LYS A 344 -24.74 8.14 -21.16
N SER A 345 -24.45 7.83 -22.43
CA SER A 345 -23.60 6.71 -22.80
C SER A 345 -22.13 7.04 -22.61
N LEU A 346 -21.35 6.07 -22.15
CA LEU A 346 -19.90 6.16 -22.14
C LEU A 346 -19.34 6.02 -23.55
N GLN A 347 -18.33 6.81 -23.86
CA GLN A 347 -17.60 6.71 -25.12
C GLN A 347 -16.66 5.48 -25.10
N PRO A 348 -16.15 5.03 -26.26
CA PRO A 348 -15.15 3.98 -26.33
C PRO A 348 -13.89 4.35 -25.54
N TYR A 349 -13.32 3.35 -24.87
CA TYR A 349 -12.05 3.47 -24.16
C TYR A 349 -10.94 3.96 -25.11
N GLN A 350 -10.15 4.96 -24.70
CA GLN A 350 -9.10 5.54 -25.52
C GLN A 350 -7.82 4.73 -25.39
N PRO A 351 -7.04 4.54 -26.47
CA PRO A 351 -5.76 3.84 -26.41
C PRO A 351 -4.79 4.48 -25.41
N LEU A 352 -4.06 3.64 -24.68
CA LEU A 352 -3.07 4.07 -23.70
C LEU A 352 -1.69 3.48 -24.03
N PRO A 353 -0.60 4.14 -23.60
CA PRO A 353 0.74 3.56 -23.65
C PRO A 353 0.85 2.36 -22.70
N GLN A 354 1.94 1.58 -22.88
CA GLN A 354 2.23 0.48 -21.95
C GLN A 354 2.44 0.99 -20.53
N TRP A 355 1.88 0.28 -19.59
CA TRP A 355 2.02 0.56 -18.17
C TRP A 355 3.42 0.26 -17.68
N ARG A 356 3.95 1.14 -16.80
CA ARG A 356 5.22 0.98 -16.12
C ARG A 356 5.04 1.26 -14.63
N TYR A 357 5.75 0.51 -13.83
CA TYR A 357 5.92 0.79 -12.42
C TYR A 357 7.27 1.49 -12.21
N GLU A 358 7.23 2.63 -11.55
CA GLU A 358 8.41 3.35 -11.07
C GLU A 358 8.26 3.65 -9.58
N ASP A 359 9.35 3.50 -8.82
CA ASP A 359 9.30 3.71 -7.36
C ASP A 359 9.66 5.14 -6.95
N TYR A 360 10.23 5.93 -7.87
CA TYR A 360 10.67 7.31 -7.66
C TYR A 360 11.64 7.49 -6.48
N LEU A 361 12.41 6.46 -6.12
CA LEU A 361 13.42 6.54 -5.08
C LEU A 361 14.69 7.23 -5.56
N GLY A 362 15.41 7.89 -4.63
CA GLY A 362 16.60 8.68 -4.93
C GLY A 362 16.27 10.11 -5.34
N TRP A 363 17.29 10.82 -5.82
CA TRP A 363 17.20 12.22 -6.25
C TRP A 363 16.70 12.35 -7.68
N HIS A 364 15.74 13.26 -7.90
CA HIS A 364 15.16 13.55 -9.21
C HIS A 364 14.97 15.05 -9.40
N GLU A 365 14.98 15.50 -10.65
CA GLU A 365 14.57 16.84 -11.04
C GLU A 365 13.05 16.95 -11.10
N GLN A 366 12.51 18.04 -10.56
CA GLN A 366 11.07 18.30 -10.54
C GLN A 366 10.58 18.95 -11.85
N GLY A 367 11.49 19.59 -12.60
CA GLY A 367 11.21 20.22 -13.89
C GLY A 367 10.95 21.73 -13.82
N ASP A 368 11.10 22.34 -12.65
CA ASP A 368 11.01 23.79 -12.39
C ASP A 368 12.30 24.37 -11.76
N GLY A 369 13.40 23.62 -11.83
CA GLY A 369 14.67 23.94 -11.21
C GLY A 369 14.81 23.45 -9.77
N LYS A 370 13.76 22.89 -9.18
CA LYS A 370 13.80 22.22 -7.89
C LYS A 370 13.97 20.71 -8.02
N LEU A 371 14.28 20.08 -6.90
CA LEU A 371 14.50 18.65 -6.78
C LEU A 371 13.42 18.01 -5.90
N PHE A 372 13.28 16.69 -6.05
CA PHE A 372 12.62 15.85 -5.07
C PHE A 372 13.48 14.64 -4.72
N LEU A 373 13.28 14.11 -3.52
CA LEU A 373 13.99 12.96 -2.99
C LEU A 373 13.01 11.88 -2.56
N GLY A 374 13.10 10.71 -3.20
CA GLY A 374 12.42 9.50 -2.75
C GLY A 374 13.24 8.76 -1.70
N LEU A 375 12.66 8.55 -0.53
CA LEU A 375 13.25 7.82 0.58
C LEU A 375 12.60 6.45 0.74
N TRP A 376 13.41 5.41 0.71
CA TRP A 376 12.96 4.06 1.02
C TRP A 376 12.63 3.93 2.51
N VAL A 377 11.49 3.33 2.79
CA VAL A 377 11.00 3.06 4.14
C VAL A 377 10.72 1.58 4.28
N GLN A 378 11.48 0.89 5.14
CA GLN A 378 11.33 -0.55 5.33
C GLN A 378 9.90 -0.90 5.73
N ASN A 379 9.17 -1.56 4.82
CA ASN A 379 7.77 -1.96 5.02
C ASN A 379 6.83 -0.81 5.45
N GLY A 380 7.19 0.42 5.14
CA GLY A 380 6.45 1.62 5.52
C GLY A 380 6.64 2.07 6.97
N ARG A 381 7.47 1.41 7.78
CA ARG A 381 7.68 1.76 9.19
C ARG A 381 8.71 2.87 9.34
N ILE A 382 8.27 4.08 9.67
CA ILE A 382 9.12 5.20 10.05
C ILE A 382 9.37 5.10 11.55
N ALA A 383 10.59 4.70 11.89
CA ALA A 383 11.05 4.48 13.25
C ALA A 383 12.56 4.67 13.33
N ASP A 384 13.09 4.67 14.54
CA ASP A 384 14.52 4.66 14.82
C ASP A 384 14.91 3.28 15.37
N TYR A 385 15.86 2.61 14.73
CA TYR A 385 16.38 1.29 15.12
C TYR A 385 17.91 1.31 15.16
N GLY A 386 18.50 1.22 16.34
CA GLY A 386 19.95 1.25 16.48
C GLY A 386 20.58 2.46 15.79
N ASP A 387 21.48 2.22 14.84
CA ASP A 387 22.16 3.27 14.09
C ASP A 387 21.30 3.85 12.93
N TRP A 388 20.26 3.16 12.54
CA TRP A 388 19.33 3.62 11.49
C TRP A 388 18.19 4.44 12.10
N LYS A 389 18.23 5.78 11.95
CA LYS A 389 17.35 6.73 12.63
C LYS A 389 16.50 7.55 11.63
N LEU A 390 15.74 6.86 10.79
CA LEU A 390 14.94 7.50 9.74
C LEU A 390 13.90 8.48 10.30
N ARG A 391 13.25 8.15 11.42
CA ARG A 391 12.23 9.01 12.03
C ARG A 391 12.83 10.35 12.49
N SER A 392 13.94 10.29 13.20
CA SER A 392 14.69 11.47 13.64
C SER A 392 15.20 12.30 12.47
N ALA A 393 15.71 11.66 11.42
CA ALA A 393 16.17 12.33 10.20
C ALA A 393 15.04 13.09 9.51
N LEU A 394 13.89 12.44 9.27
CA LEU A 394 12.73 13.07 8.64
C LEU A 394 12.21 14.25 9.47
N ARG A 395 12.12 14.10 10.80
CA ARG A 395 11.74 15.21 11.70
C ARG A 395 12.68 16.40 11.51
N ARG A 396 14.00 16.17 11.63
CA ARG A 396 15.01 17.22 11.49
C ARG A 396 14.97 17.90 10.12
N ILE A 397 14.80 17.15 9.04
CA ILE A 397 14.68 17.72 7.70
C ILE A 397 13.46 18.64 7.60
N VAL A 398 12.28 18.16 8.06
CA VAL A 398 11.05 18.96 7.98
C VAL A 398 11.10 20.17 8.90
N GLU A 399 11.61 20.05 10.13
CA GLU A 399 11.78 21.19 11.06
C GLU A 399 12.76 22.24 10.52
N THR A 400 13.81 21.81 9.80
CA THR A 400 14.86 22.71 9.33
C THR A 400 14.51 23.40 8.01
N LEU A 401 13.84 22.67 7.10
CA LEU A 401 13.68 23.09 5.71
C LEU A 401 12.21 23.31 5.30
N ASP A 402 11.26 23.01 6.17
CA ASP A 402 9.80 23.15 5.95
C ASP A 402 9.32 22.48 4.66
N LEU A 403 9.87 21.31 4.33
CA LEU A 403 9.59 20.60 3.08
C LEU A 403 8.29 19.80 3.16
N PRO A 404 7.41 19.93 2.16
CA PRO A 404 6.25 19.06 2.02
C PRO A 404 6.65 17.66 1.61
N MET A 405 5.78 16.69 1.87
CA MET A 405 6.01 15.32 1.45
C MET A 405 4.80 14.69 0.75
N ARG A 406 5.06 13.63 -0.01
CA ARG A 406 4.04 12.72 -0.53
C ARG A 406 4.34 11.28 -0.13
N LEU A 407 3.31 10.60 0.32
CA LEU A 407 3.37 9.18 0.61
C LEU A 407 3.17 8.38 -0.68
N THR A 408 3.95 7.33 -0.87
CA THR A 408 3.80 6.50 -2.06
C THR A 408 2.90 5.28 -1.80
N PRO A 409 2.21 4.75 -2.82
CA PRO A 409 1.44 3.50 -2.70
C PRO A 409 2.31 2.28 -2.38
N HIS A 410 3.63 2.40 -2.50
CA HIS A 410 4.63 1.38 -2.18
C HIS A 410 5.32 1.61 -0.84
N GLN A 411 4.64 2.32 0.08
CA GLN A 411 5.04 2.50 1.48
C GLN A 411 6.31 3.35 1.67
N ASN A 412 6.68 4.19 0.71
CA ASN A 412 7.82 5.09 0.76
C ASN A 412 7.37 6.56 0.91
N VAL A 413 8.32 7.47 1.06
CA VAL A 413 8.10 8.91 1.22
C VAL A 413 8.86 9.67 0.14
N LEU A 414 8.25 10.69 -0.47
CA LEU A 414 8.91 11.67 -1.30
C LEU A 414 8.92 13.01 -0.56
N LEU A 415 10.09 13.62 -0.38
CA LEU A 415 10.25 15.03 -0.04
C LEU A 415 10.39 15.82 -1.34
N TYR A 416 9.74 16.97 -1.46
CA TYR A 416 9.77 17.71 -2.72
C TYR A 416 9.79 19.24 -2.52
N ASP A 417 9.82 19.99 -3.60
CA ASP A 417 10.08 21.44 -3.62
C ASP A 417 11.46 21.81 -3.04
N ILE A 418 12.45 20.93 -3.17
CA ILE A 418 13.78 21.07 -2.60
C ILE A 418 14.63 21.99 -3.49
N ASP A 419 15.13 23.09 -2.92
CA ASP A 419 16.13 23.91 -3.58
C ASP A 419 17.44 23.10 -3.75
N PRO A 420 18.11 23.14 -4.93
CA PRO A 420 19.37 22.42 -5.13
C PRO A 420 20.45 22.70 -4.07
N SER A 421 20.49 23.90 -3.48
CA SER A 421 21.40 24.25 -2.40
C SER A 421 21.17 23.50 -1.09
N GLN A 422 19.96 22.97 -0.88
CA GLN A 422 19.58 22.21 0.33
C GLN A 422 20.00 20.72 0.25
N ARG A 423 20.40 20.24 -0.93
CA ARG A 423 20.72 18.82 -1.18
C ARG A 423 21.77 18.28 -0.23
N GLU A 424 22.89 19.00 -0.04
CA GLU A 424 23.96 18.53 0.83
C GLU A 424 23.57 18.55 2.32
N THR A 425 22.74 19.51 2.74
CA THR A 425 22.18 19.52 4.09
C THR A 425 21.33 18.27 4.35
N ILE A 426 20.46 17.91 3.40
CA ILE A 426 19.63 16.71 3.50
C ILE A 426 20.50 15.45 3.52
N ASN A 427 21.46 15.34 2.60
CA ASN A 427 22.40 14.21 2.54
C ASN A 427 23.19 14.07 3.85
N GLY A 428 23.62 15.18 4.43
CA GLY A 428 24.32 15.22 5.72
C GLY A 428 23.44 14.66 6.86
N ILE A 429 22.19 15.12 6.98
CA ILE A 429 21.24 14.66 8.00
C ILE A 429 20.98 13.14 7.85
N LEU A 430 20.76 12.67 6.61
CA LEU A 430 20.48 11.25 6.35
C LEU A 430 21.69 10.37 6.69
N ARG A 431 22.91 10.82 6.34
CA ARG A 431 24.16 10.10 6.62
C ARG A 431 24.42 10.02 8.14
N GLU A 432 24.27 11.12 8.88
CA GLU A 432 24.39 11.16 10.34
C GLU A 432 23.39 10.24 11.03
N ALA A 433 22.21 10.05 10.42
CA ALA A 433 21.16 9.16 10.89
C ALA A 433 21.32 7.70 10.43
N GLY A 434 22.41 7.35 9.73
CA GLY A 434 22.64 5.99 9.22
C GLY A 434 21.68 5.55 8.11
N VAL A 435 20.96 6.49 7.48
CA VAL A 435 20.02 6.19 6.39
C VAL A 435 20.80 5.92 5.11
N GLN A 436 20.71 4.70 4.61
CA GLN A 436 21.45 4.26 3.41
C GLN A 436 20.98 5.03 2.17
N SER A 437 21.94 5.38 1.31
CA SER A 437 21.66 5.87 -0.03
C SER A 437 21.04 4.76 -0.90
N LEU A 438 20.40 5.17 -2.00
CA LEU A 438 19.77 4.21 -2.91
C LEU A 438 20.78 3.21 -3.50
N GLU A 439 22.00 3.63 -3.76
CA GLU A 439 23.08 2.79 -4.32
C GLU A 439 23.51 1.68 -3.36
N GLY A 440 23.40 1.91 -2.04
CA GLY A 440 23.69 0.92 -1.00
C GLY A 440 22.53 -0.04 -0.70
N LEU A 441 21.34 0.23 -1.24
CA LEU A 441 20.15 -0.55 -0.95
C LEU A 441 20.03 -1.79 -1.86
N ASP A 442 19.85 -2.96 -1.26
CA ASP A 442 19.56 -4.19 -2.02
C ASP A 442 18.25 -4.07 -2.81
N SER A 443 18.27 -4.39 -4.10
CA SER A 443 17.13 -4.24 -5.00
C SER A 443 15.92 -5.11 -4.59
N LEU A 444 16.10 -6.28 -3.96
CA LEU A 444 15.00 -7.05 -3.41
C LEU A 444 14.31 -6.32 -2.27
N LYS A 445 15.06 -5.65 -1.39
CA LYS A 445 14.51 -4.81 -0.31
C LYS A 445 13.77 -3.62 -0.89
N ARG A 446 14.35 -2.96 -1.88
CA ARG A 446 13.76 -1.82 -2.60
C ARG A 446 12.39 -2.15 -3.19
N LEU A 447 12.26 -3.31 -3.84
CA LEU A 447 11.03 -3.75 -4.53
C LEU A 447 10.07 -4.55 -3.63
N SER A 448 10.35 -4.67 -2.34
CA SER A 448 9.51 -5.44 -1.42
C SER A 448 8.47 -4.59 -0.71
N MET A 449 7.37 -5.24 -0.32
CA MET A 449 6.34 -4.67 0.55
C MET A 449 5.79 -5.71 1.52
N ALA A 450 5.47 -5.28 2.74
CA ALA A 450 4.74 -6.10 3.70
C ALA A 450 3.59 -5.35 4.38
N CYS A 451 2.60 -6.09 4.87
CA CYS A 451 1.58 -5.54 5.76
C CYS A 451 2.04 -5.62 7.23
N PRO A 452 1.42 -4.87 8.18
CA PRO A 452 1.82 -4.94 9.59
C PRO A 452 1.75 -6.35 10.18
N ALA A 453 0.68 -7.07 9.86
CA ALA A 453 0.37 -8.40 10.39
C ALA A 453 0.43 -8.47 11.93
N LEU A 454 1.09 -9.48 12.49
CA LEU A 454 1.30 -9.60 13.94
C LEU A 454 2.25 -8.51 14.44
N PRO A 455 2.13 -8.04 15.70
CA PRO A 455 1.15 -8.46 16.70
C PRO A 455 -0.19 -7.70 16.65
N THR A 456 -0.28 -6.57 15.92
CA THR A 456 -1.38 -5.60 16.07
C THR A 456 -2.62 -5.91 15.21
N CYS A 457 -2.46 -6.57 14.07
CA CYS A 457 -3.58 -6.85 13.19
C CYS A 457 -4.41 -8.04 13.67
N GLY A 458 -5.66 -7.81 14.08
CA GLY A 458 -6.59 -8.86 14.53
C GLY A 458 -6.95 -9.91 13.46
N LEU A 459 -6.66 -9.64 12.19
CA LEU A 459 -6.94 -10.54 11.05
C LEU A 459 -5.69 -11.34 10.62
N ALA A 460 -4.52 -11.05 11.15
CA ALA A 460 -3.29 -11.74 10.79
C ALA A 460 -3.31 -13.20 11.26
N ILE A 461 -2.84 -14.08 10.40
CA ILE A 461 -2.68 -15.53 10.63
C ILE A 461 -1.19 -15.87 10.77
N ALA A 462 -0.35 -15.17 10.01
CA ALA A 462 1.10 -15.30 9.99
C ALA A 462 1.78 -13.94 10.16
N GLU A 463 3.10 -13.96 10.33
CA GLU A 463 3.96 -12.77 10.27
C GLU A 463 4.00 -12.17 8.87
N SER A 464 4.43 -10.91 8.77
CA SER A 464 4.71 -10.26 7.50
C SER A 464 5.80 -9.19 7.65
N GLU A 465 5.50 -8.00 8.21
CA GLU A 465 6.47 -6.90 8.37
C GLU A 465 7.73 -7.35 9.12
N ARG A 466 7.58 -8.16 10.18
CA ARG A 466 8.70 -8.62 11.01
C ARG A 466 9.51 -9.76 10.35
N ALA A 467 8.88 -10.57 9.50
CA ALA A 467 9.50 -11.75 8.91
C ALA A 467 10.20 -11.48 7.56
N ILE A 468 9.66 -10.57 6.75
CA ILE A 468 10.14 -10.38 5.38
C ILE A 468 11.60 -9.94 5.28
N PRO A 469 12.20 -9.12 6.17
CA PRO A 469 13.60 -8.73 6.04
C PRO A 469 14.56 -9.93 6.04
N ASP A 470 14.38 -10.88 6.96
CA ASP A 470 15.17 -12.12 7.00
C ASP A 470 14.94 -12.99 5.75
N ILE A 471 13.70 -13.12 5.32
CA ILE A 471 13.34 -13.90 4.11
C ILE A 471 14.03 -13.29 2.87
N LEU A 472 14.07 -11.98 2.72
CA LEU A 472 14.77 -11.31 1.62
C LEU A 472 16.28 -11.56 1.64
N ASP A 473 16.90 -11.51 2.82
CA ASP A 473 18.33 -11.78 2.99
C ASP A 473 18.65 -13.25 2.62
N ARG A 474 17.78 -14.19 2.98
CA ARG A 474 17.91 -15.61 2.62
C ARG A 474 17.71 -15.82 1.11
N ILE A 475 16.72 -15.19 0.50
CA ILE A 475 16.51 -15.23 -0.97
C ILE A 475 17.71 -14.61 -1.69
N ARG A 476 18.29 -13.51 -1.21
CA ARG A 476 19.50 -12.92 -1.79
C ARG A 476 20.70 -13.88 -1.73
N LYS A 477 20.90 -14.56 -0.60
CA LYS A 477 21.93 -15.61 -0.48
C LYS A 477 21.69 -16.74 -1.48
N LEU A 478 20.44 -17.17 -1.65
CA LEU A 478 20.08 -18.19 -2.64
C LEU A 478 20.38 -17.71 -4.08
N LEU A 479 20.01 -16.48 -4.46
CA LEU A 479 20.32 -15.91 -5.76
C LEU A 479 21.84 -15.87 -6.04
N VAL A 480 22.64 -15.52 -5.04
CA VAL A 480 24.10 -15.58 -5.15
C VAL A 480 24.57 -17.02 -5.39
N ARG A 481 24.04 -17.99 -4.63
CA ARG A 481 24.39 -19.41 -4.75
C ARG A 481 24.08 -19.97 -6.13
N VAL A 482 22.91 -19.66 -6.70
CA VAL A 482 22.53 -20.12 -8.04
C VAL A 482 23.16 -19.29 -9.19
N GLY A 483 23.92 -18.23 -8.86
CA GLY A 483 24.59 -17.39 -9.84
C GLY A 483 23.73 -16.32 -10.50
N LEU A 484 22.69 -15.85 -9.80
CA LEU A 484 21.76 -14.80 -10.16
C LEU A 484 21.91 -13.55 -9.26
N ARG A 485 23.14 -13.22 -8.84
CA ARG A 485 23.43 -12.17 -7.84
C ARG A 485 22.79 -10.82 -8.15
N LYS A 486 22.68 -10.45 -9.43
CA LYS A 486 22.15 -9.15 -9.86
C LYS A 486 20.65 -9.16 -10.12
N GLU A 487 20.00 -10.32 -10.00
CA GLU A 487 18.57 -10.40 -10.25
C GLU A 487 17.76 -9.66 -9.18
N GLU A 488 16.69 -9.07 -9.65
CA GLU A 488 15.71 -8.37 -8.85
C GLU A 488 14.31 -8.72 -9.33
N PHE A 489 13.38 -8.81 -8.41
CA PHE A 489 11.97 -9.00 -8.71
C PHE A 489 11.10 -8.51 -7.54
N VAL A 490 9.86 -8.23 -7.85
CA VAL A 490 8.89 -7.69 -6.88
C VAL A 490 8.47 -8.79 -5.91
N ILE A 491 8.76 -8.60 -4.61
CA ILE A 491 8.37 -9.53 -3.55
C ILE A 491 7.39 -8.85 -2.60
N ARG A 492 6.21 -9.46 -2.39
CA ARG A 492 5.20 -8.90 -1.49
C ARG A 492 4.68 -9.94 -0.52
N MET A 493 4.54 -9.56 0.76
CA MET A 493 4.11 -10.48 1.81
C MET A 493 2.93 -9.93 2.60
N THR A 494 1.97 -10.80 2.92
CA THR A 494 0.84 -10.47 3.82
C THR A 494 0.58 -11.59 4.81
N GLY A 495 0.26 -11.22 6.05
CA GLY A 495 -0.05 -12.17 7.12
C GLY A 495 -1.42 -12.84 7.00
N CYS A 496 -2.24 -12.53 5.99
CA CYS A 496 -3.53 -13.16 5.74
C CYS A 496 -4.03 -12.90 4.31
N PRO A 497 -5.08 -13.61 3.83
CA PRO A 497 -5.59 -13.47 2.46
C PRO A 497 -6.24 -12.12 2.11
N ASN A 498 -6.37 -11.19 3.05
CA ASN A 498 -6.84 -9.83 2.72
C ASN A 498 -5.90 -9.07 1.77
N GLY A 499 -4.66 -9.51 1.61
CA GLY A 499 -3.76 -9.01 0.58
C GLY A 499 -3.42 -7.53 0.71
N CYS A 500 -3.19 -7.02 1.93
CA CYS A 500 -3.01 -5.58 2.17
C CYS A 500 -1.76 -5.00 1.49
N ALA A 501 -0.70 -5.80 1.31
CA ALA A 501 0.49 -5.46 0.53
C ALA A 501 0.43 -5.96 -0.93
N ARG A 502 -0.75 -6.35 -1.42
CA ARG A 502 -1.00 -6.73 -2.81
C ARG A 502 -0.12 -7.87 -3.36
N PRO A 503 0.03 -9.01 -2.62
CA PRO A 503 0.90 -10.11 -3.05
C PRO A 503 0.44 -10.79 -4.35
N TYR A 504 -0.83 -10.66 -4.70
CA TYR A 504 -1.45 -11.30 -5.89
C TYR A 504 -1.07 -10.64 -7.22
N ILE A 505 -0.34 -9.52 -7.20
CA ILE A 505 0.22 -8.84 -8.37
C ILE A 505 1.73 -8.60 -8.19
N ALA A 506 2.39 -9.48 -7.44
CA ALA A 506 3.84 -9.49 -7.29
C ALA A 506 4.44 -10.66 -8.09
N GLU A 507 5.65 -10.51 -8.61
CA GLU A 507 6.36 -11.59 -9.28
C GLU A 507 6.53 -12.81 -8.35
N LEU A 508 6.72 -12.53 -7.03
CA LEU A 508 6.70 -13.51 -5.93
C LEU A 508 5.86 -12.99 -4.76
N GLY A 509 4.73 -13.61 -4.51
CA GLY A 509 3.79 -13.26 -3.46
C GLY A 509 3.72 -14.29 -2.34
N PHE A 510 3.74 -13.83 -1.07
CA PHE A 510 3.52 -14.66 0.11
C PHE A 510 2.24 -14.25 0.83
N VAL A 511 1.35 -15.20 1.08
CA VAL A 511 0.05 -14.99 1.74
C VAL A 511 -0.08 -15.90 2.94
N GLY A 512 -0.21 -15.35 4.15
CA GLY A 512 -0.34 -16.12 5.38
C GLY A 512 -1.49 -17.13 5.35
N ARG A 513 -1.17 -18.39 5.60
CA ARG A 513 -2.07 -19.56 5.55
C ARG A 513 -2.27 -20.20 6.93
N ALA A 514 -1.21 -20.23 7.73
CA ALA A 514 -1.16 -20.69 9.12
C ALA A 514 0.03 -19.97 9.81
N PRO A 515 0.23 -20.09 11.13
CA PRO A 515 1.43 -19.55 11.78
C PRO A 515 2.70 -20.06 11.09
N ASN A 516 3.55 -19.13 10.65
CA ASN A 516 4.79 -19.38 9.90
C ASN A 516 4.64 -20.21 8.60
N VAL A 517 3.43 -20.28 8.03
CA VAL A 517 3.14 -20.97 6.78
C VAL A 517 2.47 -20.03 5.81
N TYR A 518 2.95 -20.01 4.57
CA TYR A 518 2.48 -19.10 3.52
C TYR A 518 2.01 -19.88 2.30
N GLN A 519 1.02 -19.32 1.61
CA GLN A 519 0.71 -19.68 0.23
C GLN A 519 1.65 -18.87 -0.67
N MET A 520 2.31 -19.56 -1.61
CA MET A 520 3.25 -18.92 -2.56
C MET A 520 2.54 -18.69 -3.90
N TRP A 521 2.63 -17.45 -4.38
CA TRP A 521 2.05 -16.96 -5.62
C TRP A 521 3.16 -16.54 -6.57
N LEU A 522 3.08 -16.92 -7.85
CA LEU A 522 4.07 -16.64 -8.90
C LEU A 522 3.39 -16.14 -10.18
N GLY A 523 4.12 -15.44 -11.03
CA GLY A 523 3.73 -15.18 -12.41
C GLY A 523 3.05 -13.84 -12.67
N ALA A 524 2.95 -12.92 -11.71
CA ALA A 524 2.62 -11.52 -12.04
C ALA A 524 3.80 -10.85 -12.77
N ASP A 525 3.48 -9.82 -13.58
CA ASP A 525 4.51 -9.04 -14.29
C ASP A 525 5.14 -7.95 -13.39
N PRO A 526 6.32 -7.44 -13.74
CA PRO A 526 7.01 -6.42 -12.95
C PRO A 526 6.26 -5.08 -12.88
N HIS A 527 5.31 -4.84 -13.79
CA HIS A 527 4.50 -3.63 -13.87
C HIS A 527 3.13 -3.76 -13.19
N GLN A 528 2.84 -4.93 -12.59
CA GLN A 528 1.66 -5.21 -11.76
C GLN A 528 0.33 -5.12 -12.54
N THR A 529 0.36 -5.51 -13.79
CA THR A 529 -0.81 -5.52 -14.68
C THR A 529 -1.42 -6.92 -14.84
N ARG A 530 -0.79 -7.97 -14.29
CA ARG A 530 -1.21 -9.36 -14.34
C ARG A 530 -1.35 -9.96 -12.94
N LEU A 531 -2.32 -10.86 -12.75
CA LEU A 531 -2.44 -11.64 -11.52
C LEU A 531 -1.41 -12.77 -11.48
N ALA A 532 -0.79 -12.94 -10.34
CA ALA A 532 -0.05 -14.15 -10.01
C ALA A 532 -1.01 -15.35 -9.83
N GLN A 533 -0.47 -16.56 -9.93
CA GLN A 533 -1.17 -17.82 -9.70
C GLN A 533 -0.59 -18.54 -8.48
N VAL A 534 -1.38 -19.41 -7.86
CA VAL A 534 -0.91 -20.23 -6.73
C VAL A 534 0.06 -21.27 -7.25
N TYR A 535 1.30 -21.22 -6.78
CA TYR A 535 2.29 -22.27 -7.05
C TYR A 535 2.27 -23.35 -5.96
N ARG A 536 2.28 -22.93 -4.69
CA ARG A 536 2.17 -23.84 -3.53
C ARG A 536 1.17 -23.30 -2.52
N ASP A 537 0.24 -24.16 -2.07
CA ASP A 537 -0.75 -23.76 -1.06
C ASP A 537 -0.15 -23.58 0.33
N ARG A 538 0.90 -24.34 0.64
CA ARG A 538 1.56 -24.33 1.96
C ARG A 538 3.06 -24.46 1.81
N VAL A 539 3.79 -23.45 2.27
CA VAL A 539 5.25 -23.42 2.37
C VAL A 539 5.59 -22.89 3.76
N ALA A 540 6.33 -23.64 4.54
CA ALA A 540 6.83 -23.16 5.81
C ALA A 540 7.88 -22.05 5.60
N ALA A 541 7.98 -21.11 6.51
CA ALA A 541 8.88 -19.97 6.37
C ALA A 541 10.36 -20.38 6.21
N ASP A 542 10.76 -21.47 6.81
CA ASP A 542 12.11 -22.05 6.74
C ASP A 542 12.34 -22.96 5.50
N GLU A 543 11.28 -23.27 4.75
CA GLU A 543 11.35 -24.05 3.49
C GLU A 543 11.34 -23.19 2.23
N ILE A 544 11.19 -21.86 2.35
CA ILE A 544 11.02 -20.96 1.20
C ILE A 544 12.16 -21.11 0.20
N GLU A 545 13.42 -21.17 0.66
CA GLU A 545 14.58 -21.29 -0.23
C GLU A 545 14.64 -22.63 -0.94
N GLN A 546 14.24 -23.71 -0.27
CA GLN A 546 14.21 -25.06 -0.86
C GLN A 546 13.18 -25.12 -2.01
N VAL A 547 12.03 -24.45 -1.83
CA VAL A 547 10.98 -24.35 -2.86
C VAL A 547 11.41 -23.45 -4.01
N LEU A 548 12.13 -22.35 -3.74
CA LEU A 548 12.57 -21.39 -4.76
C LEU A 548 13.79 -21.85 -5.55
N GLU A 549 14.68 -22.66 -4.96
CA GLU A 549 15.94 -23.05 -5.60
C GLU A 549 15.76 -23.68 -6.99
N PRO A 550 14.93 -24.73 -7.17
CA PRO A 550 14.72 -25.31 -8.50
C PRO A 550 14.16 -24.30 -9.50
N LEU A 551 13.26 -23.41 -9.08
CA LEU A 551 12.64 -22.40 -9.94
C LEU A 551 13.67 -21.38 -10.43
N LEU A 552 14.57 -20.93 -9.55
CA LEU A 552 15.63 -19.98 -9.90
C LEU A 552 16.70 -20.63 -10.78
N VAL A 553 17.00 -21.92 -10.59
CA VAL A 553 17.88 -22.67 -11.49
C VAL A 553 17.24 -22.79 -12.87
N TYR A 554 15.97 -23.15 -12.94
CA TYR A 554 15.23 -23.25 -14.19
C TYR A 554 15.15 -21.89 -14.90
N PHE A 555 14.82 -20.84 -14.19
CA PHE A 555 14.84 -19.46 -14.70
C PHE A 555 16.20 -19.11 -15.31
N LYS A 556 17.29 -19.42 -14.63
CA LYS A 556 18.63 -19.16 -15.15
C LYS A 556 18.94 -19.90 -16.44
N GLN A 557 18.44 -21.14 -16.60
CA GLN A 557 18.68 -21.99 -17.74
C GLN A 557 17.86 -21.59 -18.97
N GLU A 558 16.57 -21.22 -18.76
CA GLU A 558 15.58 -21.17 -19.84
C GLU A 558 14.97 -19.77 -20.05
N ARG A 559 15.40 -18.76 -19.30
CA ARG A 559 14.90 -17.39 -19.50
C ARG A 559 15.32 -16.82 -20.85
N LYS A 560 14.41 -16.07 -21.46
CA LYS A 560 14.69 -15.26 -22.63
C LYS A 560 15.52 -14.02 -22.27
N PRO A 561 16.21 -13.38 -23.25
CA PRO A 561 16.89 -12.10 -23.00
C PRO A 561 15.95 -11.08 -22.35
N SER A 562 16.38 -10.45 -21.27
CA SER A 562 15.64 -9.43 -20.50
C SER A 562 14.32 -9.91 -19.86
N GLU A 563 14.00 -11.20 -19.91
CA GLU A 563 12.80 -11.75 -19.29
C GLU A 563 12.91 -11.67 -17.76
N ARG A 564 11.88 -11.13 -17.12
CA ARG A 564 11.74 -11.05 -15.66
C ARG A 564 11.28 -12.39 -15.09
N PHE A 565 11.54 -12.60 -13.79
CA PHE A 565 11.18 -13.86 -13.13
C PHE A 565 9.67 -14.15 -13.18
N GLY A 566 8.84 -13.14 -12.97
CA GLY A 566 7.38 -13.31 -13.05
C GLY A 566 6.90 -13.65 -14.46
N ASP A 567 7.45 -13.03 -15.50
CA ASP A 567 7.12 -13.31 -16.89
C ASP A 567 7.55 -14.73 -17.29
N PHE A 568 8.72 -15.16 -16.82
CA PHE A 568 9.19 -16.54 -16.99
C PHE A 568 8.21 -17.53 -16.34
N CYS A 569 7.80 -17.29 -15.09
CA CYS A 569 6.87 -18.16 -14.39
C CYS A 569 5.51 -18.28 -15.11
N ASP A 570 5.00 -17.16 -15.63
CA ASP A 570 3.76 -17.15 -16.42
C ASP A 570 3.90 -17.91 -17.73
N ARG A 571 4.99 -17.70 -18.46
CA ARG A 571 5.27 -18.38 -19.73
C ARG A 571 5.43 -19.89 -19.60
N ILE A 572 6.11 -20.34 -18.55
CA ILE A 572 6.30 -21.79 -18.29
C ILE A 572 5.02 -22.40 -17.74
N GLY A 573 4.24 -21.65 -16.97
CA GLY A 573 3.03 -22.12 -16.29
C GLY A 573 3.32 -22.93 -15.02
N MET A 574 2.35 -22.99 -14.12
CA MET A 574 2.53 -23.64 -12.81
C MET A 574 2.84 -25.14 -12.92
N GLU A 575 2.26 -25.82 -13.89
CA GLU A 575 2.53 -27.25 -14.15
C GLU A 575 3.96 -27.49 -14.61
N GLY A 576 4.48 -26.70 -15.55
CA GLY A 576 5.85 -26.81 -16.03
C GLY A 576 6.89 -26.50 -14.95
N LEU A 577 6.63 -25.49 -14.13
CA LEU A 577 7.45 -25.17 -12.97
C LEU A 577 7.47 -26.32 -11.96
N GLN A 578 6.31 -26.97 -11.72
CA GLN A 578 6.19 -28.10 -10.83
C GLN A 578 6.95 -29.33 -11.36
N GLN A 579 6.79 -29.68 -12.64
CA GLN A 579 7.48 -30.81 -13.28
C GLN A 579 9.01 -30.66 -13.18
N PHE A 580 9.53 -29.45 -13.45
CA PHE A 580 10.96 -29.20 -13.29
C PHE A 580 11.38 -29.35 -11.81
N SER A 581 10.61 -28.76 -10.88
CA SER A 581 10.91 -28.84 -9.45
C SER A 581 10.92 -30.27 -8.92
N ASP A 582 10.02 -31.13 -9.39
CA ASP A 582 9.93 -32.55 -8.98
C ASP A 582 11.09 -33.40 -9.51
N SER A 583 11.67 -33.00 -10.66
CA SER A 583 12.83 -33.67 -11.25
C SER A 583 14.18 -33.07 -10.86
N TYR A 584 14.18 -31.98 -10.10
CA TYR A 584 15.38 -31.25 -9.75
C TYR A 584 16.21 -32.00 -8.69
N ASP A 585 17.50 -32.19 -8.97
CA ASP A 585 18.47 -32.72 -8.01
C ASP A 585 19.35 -31.57 -7.47
N PRO A 586 19.24 -31.21 -6.19
CA PRO A 586 20.05 -30.15 -5.56
C PRO A 586 21.57 -30.41 -5.64
N SER A 587 22.00 -31.67 -5.76
CA SER A 587 23.43 -32.02 -5.89
C SER A 587 24.07 -31.51 -7.19
N THR A 588 23.25 -31.15 -8.20
CA THR A 588 23.70 -30.58 -9.47
C THR A 588 24.20 -29.15 -9.34
N LEU A 589 23.81 -28.41 -8.30
CA LEU A 589 24.39 -27.14 -7.94
C LEU A 589 25.79 -27.37 -7.36
N LYS A 590 26.79 -27.41 -8.25
CA LYS A 590 28.17 -27.38 -7.77
C LYS A 590 28.36 -26.11 -6.94
N PRO A 591 28.90 -26.18 -5.70
CA PRO A 591 29.25 -24.97 -4.97
C PRO A 591 30.15 -24.15 -5.87
N LYS A 592 29.82 -22.88 -6.11
CA LYS A 592 30.72 -21.99 -6.86
C LYS A 592 32.06 -22.09 -6.16
N ARG A 593 33.09 -22.56 -6.87
CA ARG A 593 34.46 -22.32 -6.43
C ARG A 593 34.55 -20.84 -6.15
N GLN A 594 34.89 -20.46 -4.93
CA GLN A 594 35.11 -19.05 -4.58
C GLN A 594 36.01 -18.48 -5.67
N GLU A 595 35.54 -17.45 -6.38
CA GLU A 595 36.38 -16.75 -7.36
C GLU A 595 37.53 -16.17 -6.59
N ARG A 596 38.69 -16.82 -6.71
CA ARG A 596 39.93 -16.36 -6.10
C ARG A 596 40.45 -15.23 -6.96
N HIS A 597 40.28 -14.02 -6.50
CA HIS A 597 40.97 -12.87 -7.11
C HIS A 597 42.43 -12.92 -6.72
N ARG A 598 43.33 -12.77 -7.69
CA ARG A 598 44.76 -12.70 -7.43
C ARG A 598 45.12 -11.26 -7.03
N ILE A 599 45.58 -11.12 -5.78
CA ILE A 599 46.17 -9.87 -5.28
C ILE A 599 47.67 -10.06 -5.29
N ARG A 600 48.41 -9.09 -5.87
CA ARG A 600 49.87 -9.05 -5.75
C ARG A 600 50.18 -8.36 -4.42
N ILE A 601 50.99 -9.01 -3.59
CA ILE A 601 51.50 -8.47 -2.32
C ILE A 601 53.03 -8.40 -2.41
N TYR A 602 53.62 -7.51 -1.65
CA TYR A 602 55.07 -7.42 -1.53
C TYR A 602 55.66 -8.64 -0.81
N ASP A 603 56.89 -9.01 -1.10
CA ASP A 603 57.54 -10.19 -0.55
C ASP A 603 57.57 -10.17 0.97
N GLU A 604 57.81 -9.03 1.59
CA GLU A 604 57.77 -8.85 3.06
C GLU A 604 56.40 -9.19 3.68
N VAL A 605 55.29 -8.84 2.99
CA VAL A 605 53.93 -9.18 3.45
C VAL A 605 53.67 -10.65 3.24
N TYR A 606 54.16 -11.24 2.17
CA TYR A 606 54.09 -12.67 1.90
C TYR A 606 54.78 -13.48 3.00
N ASP A 607 56.03 -13.10 3.35
CA ASP A 607 56.82 -13.81 4.37
C ASP A 607 56.15 -13.73 5.74
N ARG A 608 55.62 -12.58 6.13
CA ARG A 608 54.84 -12.43 7.40
C ARG A 608 53.57 -13.28 7.43
N LEU A 609 52.83 -13.36 6.34
CA LEU A 609 51.66 -14.24 6.22
C LEU A 609 52.06 -15.72 6.31
N LYS A 610 53.20 -16.10 5.75
CA LYS A 610 53.73 -17.44 5.79
C LYS A 610 54.15 -17.84 7.22
N GLU A 611 54.84 -16.96 7.91
CA GLU A 611 55.22 -17.18 9.32
C GLU A 611 54.01 -17.33 10.20
N GLU A 612 53.01 -16.44 10.05
CA GLU A 612 51.76 -16.51 10.84
C GLU A 612 50.93 -17.76 10.50
N SER A 613 50.93 -18.19 9.25
CA SER A 613 50.28 -19.44 8.83
C SER A 613 50.91 -20.66 9.50
N LEU A 614 52.26 -20.68 9.59
CA LEU A 614 52.95 -21.75 10.30
C LEU A 614 52.71 -21.73 11.81
N ARG A 615 52.62 -20.53 12.37
CA ARG A 615 52.39 -20.34 13.83
C ARG A 615 50.95 -20.67 14.22
N SER A 616 49.93 -20.24 13.47
CA SER A 616 48.50 -20.36 13.79
C SER A 616 47.85 -21.62 13.26
N GLY A 617 48.47 -22.34 12.31
CA GLY A 617 47.90 -23.47 11.59
C GLY A 617 46.78 -23.07 10.60
N LYS A 618 46.52 -21.76 10.41
CA LYS A 618 45.55 -21.27 9.46
C LYS A 618 46.13 -21.15 8.04
N PRO A 619 45.36 -21.44 6.99
CA PRO A 619 45.82 -21.21 5.62
C PRO A 619 46.17 -19.74 5.38
N MET A 620 47.24 -19.47 4.65
CA MET A 620 47.66 -18.09 4.29
C MET A 620 46.57 -17.26 3.65
N LEU A 621 45.71 -17.89 2.84
CA LEU A 621 44.57 -17.24 2.19
C LEU A 621 43.56 -16.70 3.19
N ASP A 622 43.28 -17.46 4.24
CA ASP A 622 42.32 -17.07 5.27
C ASP A 622 42.90 -15.93 6.13
N LEU A 623 44.18 -15.99 6.49
CA LEU A 623 44.87 -14.90 7.16
C LEU A 623 44.94 -13.61 6.36
N ALA A 624 45.20 -13.71 5.04
CA ALA A 624 45.15 -12.55 4.16
C ALA A 624 43.74 -11.93 4.03
N SER A 625 42.72 -12.79 3.97
CA SER A 625 41.33 -12.35 3.93
C SER A 625 40.87 -11.70 5.25
N GLU A 626 41.27 -12.27 6.40
CA GLU A 626 41.01 -11.69 7.73
C GLU A 626 41.69 -10.33 7.87
N ALA A 627 42.95 -10.20 7.48
CA ALA A 627 43.71 -8.95 7.53
C ALA A 627 43.12 -7.85 6.64
N LEU A 628 42.72 -8.22 5.41
CA LEU A 628 42.08 -7.28 4.47
C LEU A 628 40.70 -6.84 4.99
N ASN A 629 39.91 -7.75 5.54
CA ASN A 629 38.62 -7.41 6.12
C ASN A 629 38.76 -6.50 7.35
N ALA A 630 39.73 -6.77 8.24
CA ALA A 630 40.03 -5.92 9.39
C ALA A 630 40.41 -4.51 8.92
N TYR A 631 41.35 -4.40 7.97
CA TYR A 631 41.77 -3.12 7.41
C TYR A 631 40.63 -2.34 6.76
N LEU A 632 39.77 -2.99 5.96
CA LEU A 632 38.62 -2.37 5.32
C LEU A 632 37.52 -1.97 6.32
N THR A 633 37.44 -2.65 7.47
CA THR A 633 36.48 -2.31 8.53
C THR A 633 36.98 -1.12 9.35
N GLU A 634 38.27 -1.10 9.73
CA GLU A 634 38.89 0.01 10.47
C GLU A 634 38.93 1.31 9.68
N ASN A 635 39.19 1.26 8.36
CA ASN A 635 39.28 2.45 7.51
C ASN A 635 37.93 2.89 6.88
N ARG A 636 36.82 2.23 7.20
CA ARG A 636 35.47 2.74 6.87
C ARG A 636 34.96 3.82 7.82
N GLN A 637 35.70 4.09 8.92
CA GLN A 637 35.34 5.15 9.86
C GLN A 637 35.90 6.52 9.46
N ASP A 638 36.78 6.61 8.45
CA ASP A 638 37.44 7.86 8.02
C ASP A 638 37.06 8.36 6.61
N THR A 639 36.03 7.82 5.99
CA THR A 639 35.50 8.33 4.71
C THR A 639 33.95 8.48 4.85
#